data_cd8cdd4b98a0f4d27f9d987e4adf209e
#
_entry.id   cd8cdd4b98a0f4d27f9d987e4adf209e
#
_cell.length_a   1.000
_cell.length_b   1.000
_cell.length_c   1.000
_cell.angle_alpha   90.00
_cell.angle_beta   90.00
_cell.angle_gamma   90.00
#
_symmetry.space_group_name_H-M   'P 1'
#
loop_
_entity.id
_entity.type
_entity.pdbx_description
1 polymer ?
#
loop_
_entity_poly.entity_id
_entity_poly.type
_entity_poly.pdbx_seq_one_letter_code
_entity_poly.pdbx_strand_id
1 'polypeptide(L)'
;MYLASRLISRSPQVLATLIMFSLSAGVLGGVLFYIDSTSSNVLEEMTENILIDMEVQCSSEFYRKNETTIGEIAAIVAEQELIESTEIIAYNKGWDEDFPETRFSRYSYLGVDNSIFESFPDMFVVQAETLGLNDTTCYLEHDWANYLGLEIGDTYVAEIQAVDANYTQQKYNASFHVTGLFTTSVFGGIDSEGKPITTLRMITTRDGLIEVFGNVGLQSTQDAFYSVWTRFESSFIIHGSPSLVESSLLGVKKRIEQSTLPYARVTDFEILGIVYGYNTWASTMTIIALAFSIPSIVMGVMLIVYNNKLLEDERRRDTGNLVTRGASGWQSFNWVISSAIVTGLIGSLGAVLTGVLAAILSGGVKQLFVFSTEELATFNLLLEPASIMVIFVFSFVVGFLISLPAAVSALLMTPEEAHSIVDKQSLAGREMIRTPIAEVIAIIVSGLLMTPLLSILGSGGVSPTGVVLFAGLTITMFGIFIVSTSRILSLPTSFVKYRMLNLFRSVSRAVGARMISRNAILAKRSEAMGVMFIGLVFTAGFFSAISSSTGSTHMRELFSFNVGADIVINVNENARNVTIDIVEDILAIEGVNNASSMLKTNAFVNYVQALQVQEPVMINTSIPVFAIDPLSWIHSAFLLPYFTINKKPIDAVALLAENESNVISSFMPASQYVSGEPVYNASITLQFITPPWNFTQRCTIVDVMSSDYSSRTTSFFPGEPDTRDFVVMNIDYIHNKFNTTRVNKIYVSLSAGANYTRVIEDIRGIGNFTTEEIAASNQSIDKVLDSRTGQSIYGVYTLNLLFSLIYLTAGLMIISLVKTQRLQKQFSILRALGTQNSSIMQSVLVDTGVSMVLGILIGSIIGLSLTLLLLQIPLVFLGLNAEIVWSRLPVYLVVPAPLILGIVVLSFSSAFITTYITTRKSLRSNLADDFRLVE
;
A
#
# COMPACT_ATOMS: atom_id res chain seq x y z
N MET A 1 44.72 -7.56 4.00
CA MET A 1 44.63 -8.64 4.97
C MET A 1 45.36 -8.35 6.28
N TYR A 2 46.63 -7.92 6.31
CA TYR A 2 47.35 -7.61 7.54
C TYR A 2 46.71 -6.48 8.39
N LEU A 3 46.23 -5.40 7.77
CA LEU A 3 45.49 -4.34 8.42
C LEU A 3 44.12 -4.81 8.96
N ALA A 4 43.42 -5.67 8.23
CA ALA A 4 42.14 -6.23 8.65
C ALA A 4 42.33 -7.18 9.86
N SER A 5 43.35 -8.04 9.86
CA SER A 5 43.62 -8.94 10.98
C SER A 5 44.01 -8.18 12.25
N ARG A 6 44.78 -7.08 12.12
CA ARG A 6 45.17 -6.21 13.24
C ARG A 6 44.01 -5.35 13.78
N LEU A 7 43.12 -4.93 12.91
CA LEU A 7 41.87 -4.19 13.30
C LEU A 7 40.94 -5.12 14.09
N ILE A 8 40.74 -6.34 13.63
CA ILE A 8 39.82 -7.30 14.25
C ILE A 8 40.37 -7.84 15.58
N SER A 9 41.68 -8.03 15.70
CA SER A 9 42.31 -8.67 16.87
C SER A 9 42.48 -7.74 18.07
N ARG A 10 42.36 -6.42 17.95
CA ARG A 10 42.80 -5.49 18.99
C ARG A 10 41.75 -4.75 19.81
N SER A 11 40.48 -4.68 19.44
CA SER A 11 39.52 -4.06 20.34
C SER A 11 38.07 -4.54 20.15
N PRO A 12 37.31 -4.73 21.23
CA PRO A 12 35.88 -4.99 21.19
C PRO A 12 35.09 -3.86 20.52
N GLN A 13 35.70 -2.70 20.38
CA GLN A 13 35.12 -1.51 19.76
C GLN A 13 35.04 -1.60 18.24
N VAL A 14 36.01 -2.26 17.58
CA VAL A 14 35.94 -2.53 16.13
C VAL A 14 34.83 -3.50 15.82
N LEU A 15 34.68 -4.54 16.67
CA LEU A 15 33.55 -5.47 16.54
C LEU A 15 32.19 -4.74 16.67
N ALA A 16 32.06 -3.83 17.64
CA ALA A 16 30.88 -3.01 17.80
C ALA A 16 30.60 -2.16 16.56
N THR A 17 31.65 -1.56 15.97
CA THR A 17 31.51 -0.79 14.72
C THR A 17 31.04 -1.65 13.57
N LEU A 18 31.59 -2.86 13.42
CA LEU A 18 31.16 -3.80 12.37
C LEU A 18 29.70 -4.21 12.55
N ILE A 19 29.29 -4.55 13.75
CA ILE A 19 27.89 -4.89 14.07
C ILE A 19 26.97 -3.71 13.73
N MET A 20 27.37 -2.48 14.03
CA MET A 20 26.56 -1.29 13.72
C MET A 20 26.42 -1.05 12.22
N PHE A 21 27.51 -1.20 11.46
CA PHE A 21 27.45 -1.12 10.02
C PHE A 21 26.57 -2.22 9.44
N SER A 22 26.73 -3.45 9.93
CA SER A 22 25.91 -4.59 9.55
C SER A 22 24.43 -4.34 9.80
N LEU A 23 24.06 -3.87 10.99
CA LEU A 23 22.68 -3.55 11.32
C LEU A 23 22.17 -2.35 10.49
N SER A 24 22.94 -1.26 10.39
CA SER A 24 22.50 -0.03 9.71
C SER A 24 22.22 -0.24 8.22
N ALA A 25 23.11 -0.90 7.50
CA ALA A 25 22.90 -1.25 6.11
C ALA A 25 21.96 -2.46 5.95
N GLY A 26 21.85 -3.30 6.99
CA GLY A 26 20.94 -4.43 7.06
C GLY A 26 19.46 -4.05 7.06
N VAL A 27 19.09 -2.86 7.61
CA VAL A 27 17.71 -2.34 7.46
C VAL A 27 17.38 -2.11 6.00
N LEU A 28 18.27 -1.40 5.29
CA LEU A 28 18.10 -1.15 3.87
C LEU A 28 18.04 -2.48 3.09
N GLY A 29 18.95 -3.40 3.41
CA GLY A 29 18.98 -4.73 2.83
C GLY A 29 17.71 -5.53 3.12
N GLY A 30 17.23 -5.51 4.36
CA GLY A 30 16.00 -6.20 4.76
C GLY A 30 14.77 -5.70 3.99
N VAL A 31 14.65 -4.38 3.81
CA VAL A 31 13.55 -3.78 3.04
C VAL A 31 13.64 -4.16 1.56
N LEU A 32 14.82 -4.01 0.95
CA LEU A 32 15.00 -4.33 -0.47
C LEU A 32 14.76 -5.82 -0.74
N PHE A 33 15.41 -6.72 0.00
CA PHE A 33 15.24 -8.16 -0.16
C PHE A 33 13.83 -8.65 0.13
N TYR A 34 13.15 -8.00 1.08
CA TYR A 34 11.75 -8.30 1.36
C TYR A 34 10.85 -7.93 0.18
N ILE A 35 11.06 -6.75 -0.43
CA ILE A 35 10.30 -6.32 -1.61
C ILE A 35 10.62 -7.20 -2.81
N ASP A 36 11.90 -7.46 -3.08
CA ASP A 36 12.33 -8.33 -4.18
C ASP A 36 11.68 -9.72 -4.06
N SER A 37 11.56 -10.24 -2.83
CA SER A 37 11.01 -11.58 -2.55
C SER A 37 9.48 -11.62 -2.61
N THR A 38 8.79 -10.57 -2.17
CA THR A 38 7.32 -10.51 -2.23
C THR A 38 6.82 -10.21 -3.63
N SER A 39 7.67 -9.65 -4.45
CA SER A 39 7.33 -9.21 -5.79
C SER A 39 6.90 -10.35 -6.71
N SER A 40 7.53 -11.51 -6.65
CA SER A 40 7.16 -12.69 -7.45
C SER A 40 5.75 -13.19 -7.13
N ASN A 41 5.38 -13.22 -5.87
CA ASN A 41 4.06 -13.68 -5.42
C ASN A 41 2.94 -12.70 -5.85
N VAL A 42 3.26 -11.39 -5.90
CA VAL A 42 2.31 -10.38 -6.40
C VAL A 42 2.12 -10.50 -7.91
N LEU A 43 3.19 -10.77 -8.65
CA LEU A 43 3.09 -10.99 -10.09
C LEU A 43 2.26 -12.25 -10.41
N GLU A 44 2.45 -13.34 -9.64
CA GLU A 44 1.63 -14.55 -9.73
C GLU A 44 0.14 -14.23 -9.49
N GLU A 45 -0.20 -13.50 -8.41
CA GLU A 45 -1.57 -13.06 -8.13
C GLU A 45 -2.16 -12.19 -9.26
N MET A 46 -1.36 -11.28 -9.86
CA MET A 46 -1.79 -10.43 -10.96
C MET A 46 -1.99 -11.20 -12.27
N THR A 47 -1.28 -12.30 -12.48
CA THR A 47 -1.36 -13.11 -13.71
C THR A 47 -2.34 -14.27 -13.61
N GLU A 48 -2.83 -14.63 -12.40
CA GLU A 48 -3.73 -15.76 -12.16
C GLU A 48 -5.03 -15.70 -12.99
N ASN A 49 -5.52 -14.49 -13.25
CA ASN A 49 -6.78 -14.30 -13.98
C ASN A 49 -6.60 -14.06 -15.50
N ILE A 50 -5.38 -14.13 -16.01
CA ILE A 50 -5.15 -14.01 -17.46
C ILE A 50 -5.38 -15.36 -18.11
N LEU A 51 -6.25 -15.39 -19.08
CA LEU A 51 -6.58 -16.61 -19.83
C LEU A 51 -5.92 -16.62 -21.21
N ILE A 52 -5.74 -15.45 -21.82
CA ILE A 52 -5.07 -15.29 -23.13
C ILE A 52 -3.92 -14.29 -22.95
N ASP A 53 -2.69 -14.77 -23.03
CA ASP A 53 -1.53 -13.92 -22.80
C ASP A 53 -1.28 -12.93 -23.95
N MET A 54 -1.50 -13.39 -25.19
CA MET A 54 -1.31 -12.57 -26.40
C MET A 54 -2.23 -13.04 -27.53
N GLU A 55 -2.81 -12.07 -28.24
CA GLU A 55 -3.59 -12.29 -29.45
C GLU A 55 -2.89 -11.70 -30.67
N VAL A 56 -2.78 -12.48 -31.73
CA VAL A 56 -2.23 -12.03 -33.03
C VAL A 56 -3.30 -12.13 -34.10
N GLN A 57 -3.57 -11.01 -34.76
CA GLN A 57 -4.55 -10.92 -35.84
C GLN A 57 -3.93 -10.43 -37.15
N CYS A 58 -4.54 -10.84 -38.27
CA CYS A 58 -4.17 -10.26 -39.58
C CYS A 58 -4.51 -8.76 -39.67
N SER A 59 -3.65 -7.98 -40.25
CA SER A 59 -3.76 -6.51 -40.35
C SER A 59 -4.88 -6.03 -41.26
N SER A 60 -5.18 -6.77 -42.33
CA SER A 60 -6.25 -6.44 -43.27
C SER A 60 -7.41 -7.41 -43.19
N GLU A 61 -8.60 -6.92 -43.44
CA GLU A 61 -9.82 -7.73 -43.48
C GLU A 61 -9.74 -8.92 -44.46
N PHE A 62 -9.08 -8.74 -45.60
CA PHE A 62 -8.87 -9.81 -46.58
C PHE A 62 -8.05 -10.98 -46.03
N TYR A 63 -6.96 -10.69 -45.29
CA TYR A 63 -6.11 -11.73 -44.72
C TYR A 63 -6.69 -12.33 -43.45
N ARG A 64 -7.52 -11.58 -42.71
CA ARG A 64 -8.21 -12.09 -41.49
C ARG A 64 -9.13 -13.27 -41.78
N LYS A 65 -9.64 -13.37 -43.02
CA LYS A 65 -10.58 -14.41 -43.43
C LYS A 65 -9.88 -15.54 -44.22
N ASN A 66 -8.59 -15.56 -44.28
CA ASN A 66 -7.81 -16.56 -45.00
C ASN A 66 -7.13 -17.54 -44.06
N GLU A 67 -7.65 -18.78 -44.00
CA GLU A 67 -7.16 -19.84 -43.12
C GLU A 67 -5.68 -20.19 -43.40
N THR A 68 -5.25 -20.27 -44.68
CA THR A 68 -3.85 -20.57 -45.01
C THR A 68 -2.91 -19.52 -44.43
N THR A 69 -3.27 -18.25 -44.57
CA THR A 69 -2.46 -17.14 -44.05
C THR A 69 -2.37 -17.18 -42.54
N ILE A 70 -3.46 -17.47 -41.81
CA ILE A 70 -3.44 -17.53 -40.35
C ILE A 70 -2.67 -18.76 -39.85
N GLY A 71 -2.71 -19.88 -40.59
CA GLY A 71 -1.91 -21.06 -40.31
C GLY A 71 -0.40 -20.78 -40.40
N GLU A 72 0.04 -20.05 -41.43
CA GLU A 72 1.45 -19.61 -41.58
C GLU A 72 1.86 -18.68 -40.44
N ILE A 73 0.98 -17.75 -40.04
CA ILE A 73 1.23 -16.84 -38.91
C ILE A 73 1.34 -17.63 -37.60
N ALA A 74 0.41 -18.58 -37.33
CA ALA A 74 0.45 -19.41 -36.15
C ALA A 74 1.75 -20.23 -36.07
N ALA A 75 2.24 -20.76 -37.17
CA ALA A 75 3.54 -21.46 -37.23
C ALA A 75 4.70 -20.54 -36.82
N ILE A 76 4.75 -19.29 -37.35
CA ILE A 76 5.77 -18.32 -37.01
C ILE A 76 5.71 -17.93 -35.53
N VAL A 77 4.49 -17.82 -34.99
CA VAL A 77 4.28 -17.50 -33.58
C VAL A 77 4.72 -18.68 -32.67
N ALA A 78 4.36 -19.89 -33.03
CA ALA A 78 4.74 -21.09 -32.28
C ALA A 78 6.25 -21.37 -32.22
N GLU A 79 7.02 -20.88 -33.23
CA GLU A 79 8.47 -21.01 -33.22
C GLU A 79 9.19 -20.03 -32.28
N GLN A 80 8.46 -19.07 -31.68
CA GLN A 80 9.12 -18.09 -30.79
C GLN A 80 9.44 -18.74 -29.44
N GLU A 81 10.62 -18.34 -28.90
CA GLU A 81 11.01 -18.68 -27.53
C GLU A 81 9.97 -18.16 -26.52
N LEU A 82 9.73 -18.90 -25.44
CA LEU A 82 8.81 -18.57 -24.34
C LEU A 82 7.33 -18.81 -24.63
N ILE A 83 6.93 -19.22 -25.82
CA ILE A 83 5.55 -19.61 -26.11
C ILE A 83 5.35 -21.09 -25.80
N GLU A 84 4.43 -21.39 -24.90
CA GLU A 84 4.10 -22.73 -24.45
C GLU A 84 3.07 -23.39 -25.37
N SER A 85 2.02 -22.65 -25.72
CA SER A 85 0.95 -23.17 -26.62
C SER A 85 0.43 -22.07 -27.55
N THR A 86 -0.09 -22.50 -28.69
CA THR A 86 -0.63 -21.64 -29.74
C THR A 86 -1.85 -22.29 -30.35
N GLU A 87 -2.99 -21.60 -30.34
CA GLU A 87 -4.24 -22.10 -30.88
C GLU A 87 -4.81 -21.15 -31.94
N ILE A 88 -5.29 -21.71 -33.05
CA ILE A 88 -6.00 -20.94 -34.08
C ILE A 88 -7.47 -20.98 -33.74
N ILE A 89 -8.08 -19.82 -33.59
CA ILE A 89 -9.51 -19.68 -33.38
C ILE A 89 -10.18 -18.98 -34.55
N ALA A 90 -11.43 -19.35 -34.79
CA ALA A 90 -12.33 -18.61 -35.66
C ALA A 90 -13.44 -17.99 -34.79
N TYR A 91 -13.79 -16.73 -35.01
CA TYR A 91 -14.88 -16.13 -34.28
C TYR A 91 -15.81 -15.33 -35.20
N ASN A 92 -17.07 -15.26 -34.77
CA ASN A 92 -18.12 -14.57 -35.45
C ASN A 92 -19.01 -13.83 -34.47
N LYS A 93 -19.43 -12.63 -34.84
CA LYS A 93 -20.38 -11.85 -34.10
C LYS A 93 -21.80 -12.35 -34.36
N GLY A 94 -22.43 -12.89 -33.37
CA GLY A 94 -23.85 -13.27 -33.46
C GLY A 94 -24.75 -12.06 -33.61
N TRP A 95 -25.88 -12.26 -34.23
CA TRP A 95 -26.95 -11.28 -34.31
C TRP A 95 -28.12 -11.69 -33.39
N ASP A 96 -28.70 -10.69 -32.74
CA ASP A 96 -29.90 -10.87 -31.95
C ASP A 96 -30.80 -9.63 -32.08
N GLU A 97 -32.08 -9.82 -32.43
CA GLU A 97 -33.03 -8.74 -32.58
C GLU A 97 -33.39 -8.11 -31.23
N ASP A 98 -33.43 -8.91 -30.19
CA ASP A 98 -33.76 -8.47 -28.84
C ASP A 98 -32.58 -7.69 -28.14
N PHE A 99 -31.39 -7.73 -28.73
CA PHE A 99 -30.19 -7.08 -28.22
C PHE A 99 -29.45 -6.27 -29.28
N PRO A 100 -30.10 -5.28 -29.93
CA PRO A 100 -29.46 -4.51 -31.02
C PRO A 100 -28.31 -3.62 -30.51
N GLU A 101 -28.17 -3.43 -29.20
CA GLU A 101 -27.19 -2.54 -28.59
C GLU A 101 -26.00 -3.27 -27.94
N THR A 102 -25.85 -4.57 -28.09
CA THR A 102 -24.64 -5.27 -27.63
C THR A 102 -23.43 -4.82 -28.43
N ARG A 103 -23.04 -3.59 -28.23
CA ARG A 103 -21.93 -2.88 -28.91
C ARG A 103 -20.57 -3.52 -28.68
N PHE A 104 -20.47 -4.57 -27.85
CA PHE A 104 -19.19 -5.10 -27.40
C PHE A 104 -19.00 -6.62 -27.53
N SER A 105 -19.95 -7.38 -28.05
CA SER A 105 -19.77 -8.83 -28.23
C SER A 105 -18.93 -9.15 -29.48
N ARG A 106 -17.59 -9.06 -29.30
CA ARG A 106 -16.61 -9.41 -30.32
C ARG A 106 -16.60 -10.91 -30.61
N TYR A 107 -16.96 -11.72 -29.63
CA TYR A 107 -16.88 -13.18 -29.65
C TYR A 107 -18.21 -13.85 -29.32
N SER A 108 -19.23 -13.68 -30.14
CA SER A 108 -20.52 -14.35 -29.85
C SER A 108 -20.46 -15.85 -30.14
N TYR A 109 -19.79 -16.25 -31.21
CA TYR A 109 -19.58 -17.63 -31.61
C TYR A 109 -18.10 -17.89 -31.82
N LEU A 110 -17.60 -18.92 -31.16
CA LEU A 110 -16.19 -19.30 -31.18
C LEU A 110 -16.06 -20.67 -31.85
N GLY A 111 -15.26 -20.75 -32.90
CA GLY A 111 -14.85 -21.98 -33.56
C GLY A 111 -13.44 -22.35 -33.13
N VAL A 112 -13.27 -23.51 -32.52
CA VAL A 112 -12.01 -23.96 -31.93
C VAL A 112 -11.66 -25.38 -32.33
N ASP A 113 -10.41 -25.73 -32.22
CA ASP A 113 -10.00 -27.14 -32.24
C ASP A 113 -10.11 -27.72 -30.81
N ASN A 114 -10.37 -29.04 -30.72
CA ASN A 114 -10.55 -29.70 -29.41
C ASN A 114 -9.28 -29.60 -28.50
N SER A 115 -8.12 -29.28 -29.07
CA SER A 115 -6.88 -29.02 -28.34
C SER A 115 -6.96 -27.81 -27.40
N ILE A 116 -7.89 -26.88 -27.64
CA ILE A 116 -8.05 -25.68 -26.80
C ILE A 116 -8.36 -26.03 -25.36
N PHE A 117 -9.10 -27.12 -25.10
CA PHE A 117 -9.44 -27.52 -23.74
C PHE A 117 -8.25 -28.11 -22.98
N GLU A 118 -7.18 -28.51 -23.68
CA GLU A 118 -5.90 -28.91 -23.10
C GLU A 118 -4.96 -27.72 -22.96
N SER A 119 -4.91 -26.84 -23.99
CA SER A 119 -4.05 -25.65 -24.01
C SER A 119 -4.51 -24.55 -23.05
N PHE A 120 -5.83 -24.41 -22.85
CA PHE A 120 -6.47 -23.39 -22.00
C PHE A 120 -7.48 -24.01 -21.02
N PRO A 121 -7.07 -24.88 -20.09
CA PRO A 121 -7.98 -25.67 -19.24
C PRO A 121 -8.84 -24.81 -18.28
N ASP A 122 -8.31 -23.64 -17.89
CA ASP A 122 -8.98 -22.75 -16.94
C ASP A 122 -9.97 -21.77 -17.59
N MET A 123 -10.01 -21.74 -18.93
CA MET A 123 -10.82 -20.76 -19.67
C MET A 123 -12.29 -21.13 -19.73
N PHE A 124 -12.58 -22.43 -19.85
CA PHE A 124 -13.94 -22.94 -20.01
C PHE A 124 -14.19 -24.06 -19.01
N VAL A 125 -15.14 -23.85 -18.11
CA VAL A 125 -15.64 -24.92 -17.24
C VAL A 125 -16.80 -25.59 -17.96
N VAL A 126 -16.54 -26.73 -18.61
CA VAL A 126 -17.52 -27.43 -19.42
C VAL A 126 -18.20 -28.53 -18.62
N GLN A 127 -19.55 -28.54 -18.64
CA GLN A 127 -20.42 -29.61 -18.14
C GLN A 127 -20.98 -30.37 -19.34
N ALA A 128 -20.36 -31.48 -19.71
CA ALA A 128 -20.77 -32.31 -20.81
C ALA A 128 -20.62 -33.80 -20.46
N GLU A 129 -21.41 -34.68 -21.05
CA GLU A 129 -21.30 -36.15 -20.87
C GLU A 129 -20.00 -36.70 -21.46
N THR A 130 -19.52 -36.10 -22.56
CA THR A 130 -18.24 -36.41 -23.19
C THR A 130 -17.60 -35.10 -23.67
N LEU A 131 -16.33 -34.88 -23.26
CA LEU A 131 -15.56 -33.76 -23.80
C LEU A 131 -15.18 -34.03 -25.26
N GLY A 132 -15.66 -33.18 -26.15
CA GLY A 132 -15.32 -33.22 -27.56
C GLY A 132 -16.45 -32.64 -28.41
N LEU A 133 -16.09 -31.74 -29.32
CA LEU A 133 -16.99 -31.09 -30.26
C LEU A 133 -16.85 -31.74 -31.65
N ASN A 134 -17.96 -31.80 -32.36
CA ASN A 134 -18.02 -32.14 -33.78
C ASN A 134 -18.62 -30.98 -34.55
N ASP A 135 -18.55 -30.98 -35.89
CA ASP A 135 -18.95 -29.86 -36.77
C ASP A 135 -20.43 -29.48 -36.69
N THR A 136 -21.27 -30.34 -36.12
CA THR A 136 -22.70 -30.11 -35.93
C THR A 136 -23.12 -29.97 -34.49
N THR A 137 -22.16 -30.00 -33.54
CA THR A 137 -22.41 -29.91 -32.10
C THR A 137 -21.83 -28.63 -31.51
N CYS A 138 -22.42 -28.17 -30.40
CA CYS A 138 -21.94 -26.98 -29.71
C CYS A 138 -22.02 -27.11 -28.20
N TYR A 139 -21.24 -26.32 -27.51
CA TYR A 139 -21.44 -25.97 -26.09
C TYR A 139 -22.07 -24.61 -26.01
N LEU A 140 -23.12 -24.46 -25.18
CA LEU A 140 -23.76 -23.18 -24.92
C LEU A 140 -23.29 -22.63 -23.56
N GLU A 141 -23.21 -21.34 -23.46
CA GLU A 141 -22.97 -20.65 -22.19
C GLU A 141 -24.20 -20.89 -21.28
N HIS A 142 -23.93 -21.16 -19.99
CA HIS A 142 -24.94 -21.65 -19.04
C HIS A 142 -26.10 -20.65 -18.85
N ASP A 143 -25.79 -19.36 -18.67
CA ASP A 143 -26.81 -18.32 -18.42
C ASP A 143 -27.59 -18.02 -19.70
N TRP A 144 -26.92 -18.09 -20.86
CA TRP A 144 -27.57 -17.94 -22.15
C TRP A 144 -28.52 -19.11 -22.45
N ALA A 145 -28.11 -20.34 -22.13
CA ALA A 145 -28.95 -21.52 -22.29
C ALA A 145 -30.19 -21.43 -21.39
N ASN A 146 -30.01 -21.05 -20.13
CA ASN A 146 -31.12 -20.84 -19.18
C ASN A 146 -32.09 -19.75 -19.65
N TYR A 147 -31.59 -18.64 -20.19
CA TYR A 147 -32.42 -17.56 -20.73
C TYR A 147 -33.28 -18.04 -21.89
N LEU A 148 -32.72 -18.87 -22.78
CA LEU A 148 -33.46 -19.45 -23.91
C LEU A 148 -34.30 -20.67 -23.52
N GLY A 149 -34.15 -21.21 -22.33
CA GLY A 149 -34.83 -22.44 -21.86
C GLY A 149 -34.36 -23.71 -22.59
N LEU A 150 -33.08 -23.78 -22.98
CA LEU A 150 -32.46 -24.90 -23.67
C LEU A 150 -31.68 -25.79 -22.70
N GLU A 151 -31.81 -27.12 -22.88
CA GLU A 151 -31.07 -28.13 -22.11
C GLU A 151 -30.11 -28.93 -23.02
N ILE A 152 -29.21 -29.71 -22.38
CA ILE A 152 -28.32 -30.62 -23.14
C ILE A 152 -29.16 -31.62 -23.93
N GLY A 153 -28.93 -31.74 -25.22
CA GLY A 153 -29.68 -32.56 -26.17
C GLY A 153 -30.61 -31.76 -27.10
N ASP A 154 -30.85 -30.49 -26.78
CA ASP A 154 -31.66 -29.60 -27.61
C ASP A 154 -30.91 -29.10 -28.84
N THR A 155 -31.61 -28.41 -29.74
CA THR A 155 -31.03 -27.80 -30.92
C THR A 155 -31.03 -26.29 -30.73
N TYR A 156 -29.83 -25.68 -30.78
CA TYR A 156 -29.64 -24.24 -30.76
C TYR A 156 -29.56 -23.71 -32.19
N VAL A 157 -30.28 -22.64 -32.48
CA VAL A 157 -30.23 -21.95 -33.80
C VAL A 157 -29.39 -20.69 -33.65
N ALA A 158 -28.17 -20.76 -34.16
CA ALA A 158 -27.26 -19.62 -34.17
C ALA A 158 -27.61 -18.70 -35.35
N GLU A 159 -27.70 -17.38 -35.08
CA GLU A 159 -27.99 -16.35 -36.09
C GLU A 159 -26.80 -15.47 -36.32
N ILE A 160 -26.44 -15.23 -37.58
CA ILE A 160 -25.43 -14.24 -37.97
C ILE A 160 -26.04 -13.29 -38.97
N GLN A 161 -25.52 -12.03 -38.95
CA GLN A 161 -25.84 -11.07 -39.98
C GLN A 161 -24.69 -10.97 -40.95
N ALA A 162 -25.00 -11.15 -42.25
CA ALA A 162 -24.01 -11.02 -43.30
C ALA A 162 -24.49 -10.09 -44.41
N VAL A 163 -23.55 -9.53 -45.15
CA VAL A 163 -23.83 -8.63 -46.27
C VAL A 163 -23.78 -9.46 -47.54
N ASP A 164 -24.91 -9.50 -48.27
CA ASP A 164 -25.02 -10.17 -49.56
C ASP A 164 -24.17 -9.43 -50.63
N ALA A 165 -23.97 -10.11 -51.77
CA ALA A 165 -23.26 -9.53 -52.91
C ALA A 165 -23.83 -8.21 -53.46
N ASN A 166 -25.08 -7.90 -53.08
CA ASN A 166 -25.79 -6.67 -53.37
C ASN A 166 -25.66 -5.59 -52.27
N TYR A 167 -24.79 -5.79 -51.26
CA TYR A 167 -24.65 -4.92 -50.06
C TYR A 167 -25.92 -4.83 -49.21
N THR A 168 -26.83 -5.84 -49.30
CA THR A 168 -28.00 -5.93 -48.42
C THR A 168 -27.65 -6.81 -47.22
N GLN A 169 -27.99 -6.33 -46.03
CA GLN A 169 -27.86 -7.15 -44.81
C GLN A 169 -28.93 -8.25 -44.82
N GLN A 170 -28.48 -9.47 -44.66
CA GLN A 170 -29.36 -10.65 -44.54
C GLN A 170 -28.99 -11.45 -43.33
N LYS A 171 -30.01 -12.12 -42.71
CA LYS A 171 -29.83 -13.05 -41.59
C LYS A 171 -29.62 -14.45 -42.12
N TYR A 172 -28.66 -15.13 -41.55
CA TYR A 172 -28.36 -16.54 -41.82
C TYR A 172 -28.40 -17.32 -40.53
N ASN A 173 -29.11 -18.46 -40.58
CA ASN A 173 -29.31 -19.30 -39.44
C ASN A 173 -28.63 -20.64 -39.64
N ALA A 174 -28.00 -21.14 -38.56
CA ALA A 174 -27.35 -22.44 -38.52
C ALA A 174 -27.77 -23.17 -37.24
N SER A 175 -28.06 -24.49 -37.39
CA SER A 175 -28.55 -25.32 -36.30
C SER A 175 -27.42 -26.19 -35.75
N PHE A 176 -27.20 -26.15 -34.42
CA PHE A 176 -26.22 -26.97 -33.72
C PHE A 176 -26.91 -27.77 -32.60
N HIS A 177 -26.46 -29.01 -32.39
CA HIS A 177 -26.92 -29.81 -31.25
C HIS A 177 -26.12 -29.44 -29.98
N VAL A 178 -26.81 -29.13 -28.91
CA VAL A 178 -26.21 -28.78 -27.60
C VAL A 178 -25.73 -30.05 -26.92
N THR A 179 -24.43 -30.26 -26.88
CA THR A 179 -23.82 -31.44 -26.20
C THR A 179 -23.25 -31.11 -24.84
N GLY A 180 -23.19 -29.84 -24.43
CA GLY A 180 -22.75 -29.42 -23.13
C GLY A 180 -23.03 -27.94 -22.86
N LEU A 181 -22.90 -27.58 -21.61
CA LEU A 181 -22.97 -26.21 -21.15
C LEU A 181 -21.57 -25.80 -20.65
N PHE A 182 -21.20 -24.54 -20.83
CA PHE A 182 -19.96 -24.03 -20.29
C PHE A 182 -20.21 -22.75 -19.52
N THR A 183 -19.32 -22.47 -18.57
CA THR A 183 -19.19 -21.16 -17.90
C THR A 183 -17.82 -20.61 -18.16
N THR A 184 -17.72 -19.30 -18.31
CA THR A 184 -16.46 -18.61 -18.52
C THR A 184 -16.40 -17.35 -17.66
N SER A 185 -15.27 -17.11 -17.04
CA SER A 185 -15.05 -15.91 -16.21
C SER A 185 -14.72 -14.66 -17.02
N VAL A 186 -14.38 -14.80 -18.31
CA VAL A 186 -13.83 -13.71 -19.14
C VAL A 186 -14.87 -13.03 -20.01
N PHE A 187 -15.86 -13.77 -20.45
CA PHE A 187 -16.81 -13.33 -21.45
C PHE A 187 -18.25 -13.29 -20.96
N GLY A 188 -18.46 -13.23 -19.66
CA GLY A 188 -19.78 -13.25 -19.06
C GLY A 188 -20.06 -12.06 -18.15
N GLY A 189 -21.31 -11.71 -18.06
CA GLY A 189 -21.85 -10.71 -17.14
C GLY A 189 -23.36 -10.62 -17.30
N ILE A 190 -24.01 -9.93 -16.38
CA ILE A 190 -25.45 -9.65 -16.47
C ILE A 190 -25.58 -8.12 -16.58
N ASP A 191 -26.39 -7.63 -17.53
CA ASP A 191 -26.63 -6.21 -17.68
C ASP A 191 -27.50 -5.64 -16.57
N SER A 192 -27.67 -4.32 -16.55
CA SER A 192 -28.55 -3.63 -15.60
C SER A 192 -30.03 -4.05 -15.69
N GLU A 193 -30.40 -4.81 -16.72
CA GLU A 193 -31.75 -5.33 -16.98
C GLU A 193 -31.91 -6.81 -16.66
N GLY A 194 -30.87 -7.48 -16.12
CA GLY A 194 -30.90 -8.90 -15.78
C GLY A 194 -30.75 -9.84 -16.97
N LYS A 195 -30.41 -9.27 -18.11
CA LYS A 195 -30.15 -10.07 -19.33
C LYS A 195 -28.68 -10.45 -19.35
N PRO A 196 -28.34 -11.70 -19.70
CA PRO A 196 -26.96 -12.11 -19.80
C PRO A 196 -26.22 -11.28 -20.85
N ILE A 197 -25.23 -10.49 -20.44
CA ILE A 197 -24.24 -9.86 -21.33
C ILE A 197 -23.19 -10.92 -21.65
N THR A 198 -23.58 -12.06 -22.14
CA THR A 198 -22.61 -13.04 -22.58
C THR A 198 -22.05 -12.59 -23.92
N THR A 199 -20.81 -12.16 -23.89
CA THR A 199 -20.05 -11.88 -25.13
C THR A 199 -19.80 -13.16 -25.90
N LEU A 200 -19.66 -14.31 -25.22
CA LEU A 200 -19.48 -15.63 -25.82
C LEU A 200 -20.70 -16.52 -25.52
N ARG A 201 -21.48 -16.82 -26.54
CA ARG A 201 -22.73 -17.58 -26.43
C ARG A 201 -22.56 -19.04 -26.74
N MET A 202 -21.70 -19.36 -27.74
CA MET A 202 -21.55 -20.70 -28.28
C MET A 202 -20.11 -21.01 -28.64
N ILE A 203 -19.69 -22.21 -28.33
CA ILE A 203 -18.43 -22.81 -28.78
C ILE A 203 -18.73 -24.00 -29.66
N THR A 204 -18.13 -24.09 -30.84
CA THR A 204 -18.21 -25.21 -31.75
C THR A 204 -16.83 -25.49 -32.35
N THR A 205 -16.71 -26.49 -33.24
CA THR A 205 -15.46 -26.70 -33.99
C THR A 205 -15.22 -25.55 -34.97
N ARG A 206 -13.96 -25.29 -35.30
CA ARG A 206 -13.60 -24.32 -36.30
C ARG A 206 -14.23 -24.64 -37.67
N ASP A 207 -14.14 -25.92 -38.08
CA ASP A 207 -14.70 -26.37 -39.31
C ASP A 207 -16.23 -26.31 -39.28
N GLY A 208 -16.88 -26.68 -38.17
CA GLY A 208 -18.32 -26.57 -37.98
C GLY A 208 -18.83 -25.13 -38.08
N LEU A 209 -18.11 -24.17 -37.54
CA LEU A 209 -18.50 -22.76 -37.64
C LEU A 209 -18.43 -22.29 -39.14
N ILE A 210 -17.44 -22.74 -39.88
CA ILE A 210 -17.21 -22.31 -41.26
C ILE A 210 -18.15 -23.07 -42.22
N GLU A 211 -18.27 -24.39 -42.09
CA GLU A 211 -19.06 -25.22 -43.02
C GLU A 211 -20.58 -25.01 -42.84
N VAL A 212 -21.06 -24.92 -41.58
CA VAL A 212 -22.50 -24.83 -41.33
C VAL A 212 -23.06 -23.48 -41.74
N PHE A 213 -22.28 -22.40 -41.56
CA PHE A 213 -22.65 -21.11 -42.15
C PHE A 213 -22.32 -20.99 -43.64
N GLY A 214 -21.67 -22.01 -44.21
CA GLY A 214 -21.36 -22.07 -45.65
C GLY A 214 -20.57 -20.89 -46.18
N ASN A 215 -20.86 -20.46 -47.41
CA ASN A 215 -20.20 -19.32 -48.05
C ASN A 215 -20.45 -17.98 -47.33
N VAL A 216 -21.37 -17.95 -46.35
CA VAL A 216 -21.73 -16.77 -45.61
C VAL A 216 -20.86 -16.60 -44.36
N GLY A 217 -20.33 -17.66 -43.82
CA GLY A 217 -19.56 -17.69 -42.60
C GLY A 217 -18.49 -16.58 -42.47
N LEU A 218 -17.25 -16.92 -42.36
CA LEU A 218 -16.15 -15.97 -42.30
C LEU A 218 -15.97 -15.09 -43.52
N GLN A 219 -16.42 -15.54 -44.72
CA GLN A 219 -16.18 -14.82 -45.97
C GLN A 219 -17.12 -13.63 -46.20
N SER A 220 -18.34 -13.66 -45.66
CA SER A 220 -19.37 -12.68 -45.98
C SER A 220 -19.74 -11.76 -44.83
N THR A 221 -19.42 -12.11 -43.62
CA THR A 221 -19.66 -11.24 -42.43
C THR A 221 -18.53 -10.25 -42.22
N GLN A 222 -18.85 -9.01 -41.88
CA GLN A 222 -17.83 -7.99 -41.61
C GLN A 222 -17.10 -8.25 -40.28
N ASP A 223 -17.72 -8.97 -39.37
CA ASP A 223 -17.27 -9.20 -37.98
C ASP A 223 -16.84 -10.65 -37.74
N ALA A 224 -16.42 -11.37 -38.74
CA ALA A 224 -15.91 -12.73 -38.64
C ALA A 224 -14.46 -12.81 -39.09
N PHE A 225 -13.60 -13.41 -38.28
CA PHE A 225 -12.17 -13.54 -38.60
C PHE A 225 -11.49 -14.65 -37.80
N TYR A 226 -10.29 -15.00 -38.28
CA TYR A 226 -9.34 -15.85 -37.56
C TYR A 226 -8.44 -15.01 -36.63
N SER A 227 -8.04 -15.61 -35.54
CA SER A 227 -7.05 -15.08 -34.60
C SER A 227 -6.16 -16.20 -34.09
N VAL A 228 -4.99 -15.85 -33.59
CA VAL A 228 -4.05 -16.77 -32.97
C VAL A 228 -3.95 -16.38 -31.49
N TRP A 229 -4.35 -17.28 -30.62
CA TRP A 229 -4.19 -17.12 -29.18
C TRP A 229 -2.95 -17.86 -28.72
N THR A 230 -2.22 -17.26 -27.79
CA THR A 230 -0.97 -17.83 -27.28
C THR A 230 -0.93 -17.80 -25.76
N ARG A 231 -0.25 -18.78 -25.20
CA ARG A 231 0.12 -18.86 -23.78
C ARG A 231 1.64 -18.89 -23.65
N PHE A 232 2.16 -18.10 -22.71
CA PHE A 232 3.58 -18.05 -22.42
C PHE A 232 3.94 -18.98 -21.27
N GLU A 233 5.21 -19.35 -21.19
CA GLU A 233 5.76 -20.16 -20.09
C GLU A 233 5.65 -19.41 -18.75
N SER A 234 4.69 -19.80 -17.90
CA SER A 234 4.39 -19.16 -16.63
C SER A 234 5.61 -19.13 -15.69
N SER A 235 6.45 -20.19 -15.72
CA SER A 235 7.64 -20.28 -14.88
C SER A 235 8.65 -19.16 -15.16
N PHE A 236 8.82 -18.78 -16.43
CA PHE A 236 9.69 -17.67 -16.81
C PHE A 236 9.16 -16.32 -16.35
N ILE A 237 7.83 -16.13 -16.42
CA ILE A 237 7.20 -14.85 -16.04
C ILE A 237 7.28 -14.64 -14.54
N ILE A 238 6.96 -15.68 -13.75
CA ILE A 238 6.87 -15.58 -12.28
C ILE A 238 8.26 -15.50 -11.64
N HIS A 239 9.22 -16.27 -12.13
CA HIS A 239 10.54 -16.40 -11.49
C HIS A 239 11.63 -15.52 -12.15
N GLY A 240 11.34 -14.90 -13.28
CA GLY A 240 12.26 -14.00 -13.96
C GLY A 240 12.38 -12.64 -13.24
N SER A 241 13.51 -11.94 -13.41
CA SER A 241 13.56 -10.54 -12.98
C SER A 241 12.58 -9.70 -13.83
N PRO A 242 11.74 -8.84 -13.22
CA PRO A 242 10.65 -8.17 -13.93
C PRO A 242 11.08 -7.35 -15.15
N SER A 243 12.22 -6.68 -15.07
CA SER A 243 12.77 -5.90 -16.19
C SER A 243 13.27 -6.77 -17.34
N LEU A 244 13.76 -7.97 -17.02
CA LEU A 244 14.20 -8.95 -18.01
C LEU A 244 13.00 -9.60 -18.68
N VAL A 245 11.95 -9.92 -17.93
CA VAL A 245 10.68 -10.45 -18.45
C VAL A 245 10.05 -9.43 -19.43
N GLU A 246 9.90 -8.17 -19.01
CA GLU A 246 9.38 -7.11 -19.87
C GLU A 246 10.16 -6.97 -21.18
N SER A 247 11.50 -6.91 -21.09
CA SER A 247 12.34 -6.77 -22.28
C SER A 247 12.29 -7.99 -23.21
N SER A 248 12.13 -9.19 -22.65
CA SER A 248 11.98 -10.45 -23.40
C SER A 248 10.64 -10.51 -24.11
N LEU A 249 9.54 -10.18 -23.43
CA LEU A 249 8.19 -10.12 -24.03
C LEU A 249 8.12 -9.07 -25.14
N LEU A 250 8.69 -7.88 -24.93
CA LEU A 250 8.83 -6.87 -25.99
C LEU A 250 9.66 -7.37 -27.17
N GLY A 251 10.71 -8.16 -26.91
CA GLY A 251 11.53 -8.82 -27.91
C GLY A 251 10.72 -9.82 -28.74
N VAL A 252 9.88 -10.65 -28.10
CA VAL A 252 8.98 -11.60 -28.78
C VAL A 252 7.99 -10.85 -29.67
N LYS A 253 7.29 -9.85 -29.12
CA LYS A 253 6.37 -8.99 -29.90
C LYS A 253 7.05 -8.42 -31.14
N LYS A 254 8.23 -7.84 -30.97
CA LYS A 254 8.97 -7.24 -32.07
C LYS A 254 9.39 -8.27 -33.13
N ARG A 255 9.82 -9.47 -32.75
CA ARG A 255 10.18 -10.53 -33.67
C ARG A 255 8.97 -11.01 -34.48
N ILE A 256 7.81 -11.25 -33.79
CA ILE A 256 6.56 -11.63 -34.44
C ILE A 256 6.16 -10.55 -35.47
N GLU A 257 6.07 -9.30 -35.07
CA GLU A 257 5.68 -8.21 -35.97
C GLU A 257 6.66 -8.01 -37.11
N GLN A 258 7.97 -8.15 -36.89
CA GLN A 258 8.96 -8.08 -37.97
C GLN A 258 8.84 -9.21 -39.01
N SER A 259 8.45 -10.41 -38.56
CA SER A 259 8.30 -11.57 -39.41
C SER A 259 6.95 -11.60 -40.15
N THR A 260 5.91 -11.00 -39.58
CA THR A 260 4.53 -11.08 -40.05
C THR A 260 4.02 -9.81 -40.74
N LEU A 261 4.65 -8.63 -40.51
CA LEU A 261 4.24 -7.38 -41.17
C LEU A 261 4.49 -7.43 -42.66
N PRO A 262 3.59 -6.89 -43.51
CA PRO A 262 2.39 -6.11 -43.14
C PRO A 262 1.13 -6.96 -42.90
N TYR A 263 1.22 -8.27 -42.91
CA TYR A 263 0.08 -9.19 -42.92
C TYR A 263 -0.59 -9.38 -41.55
N ALA A 264 0.19 -9.41 -40.49
CA ALA A 264 -0.32 -9.56 -39.11
C ALA A 264 0.33 -8.60 -38.13
N ARG A 265 -0.37 -8.41 -36.99
CA ARG A 265 0.10 -7.61 -35.86
C ARG A 265 -0.41 -8.22 -34.57
N VAL A 266 0.29 -7.94 -33.48
CA VAL A 266 -0.18 -8.22 -32.14
C VAL A 266 -1.27 -7.19 -31.81
N THR A 267 -2.49 -7.64 -31.61
CA THR A 267 -3.66 -6.80 -31.34
C THR A 267 -3.89 -6.61 -29.86
N ASP A 268 -3.67 -7.69 -29.09
CA ASP A 268 -3.75 -7.66 -27.64
C ASP A 268 -2.54 -8.38 -27.05
N PHE A 269 -2.01 -7.86 -25.95
CA PHE A 269 -0.86 -8.44 -25.25
C PHE A 269 -1.03 -8.18 -23.76
N GLU A 270 -1.97 -8.91 -23.16
CA GLU A 270 -2.43 -8.67 -21.80
C GLU A 270 -1.32 -8.91 -20.77
N ILE A 271 -0.57 -10.01 -20.92
CA ILE A 271 0.55 -10.32 -20.04
C ILE A 271 1.62 -9.23 -20.03
N LEU A 272 1.93 -8.62 -21.19
CA LEU A 272 2.88 -7.50 -21.25
C LEU A 272 2.35 -6.26 -20.52
N GLY A 273 1.05 -5.98 -20.68
CA GLY A 273 0.38 -4.90 -19.96
C GLY A 273 0.46 -5.08 -18.45
N ILE A 274 0.23 -6.29 -17.96
CA ILE A 274 0.32 -6.62 -16.54
C ILE A 274 1.76 -6.55 -16.03
N VAL A 275 2.73 -7.10 -16.75
CA VAL A 275 4.17 -7.00 -16.38
C VAL A 275 4.62 -5.54 -16.34
N TYR A 276 4.16 -4.69 -17.25
CA TYR A 276 4.42 -3.24 -17.20
C TYR A 276 3.76 -2.57 -16.01
N GLY A 277 2.49 -2.86 -15.75
CA GLY A 277 1.77 -2.40 -14.56
C GLY A 277 2.44 -2.84 -13.28
N TYR A 278 2.87 -4.10 -13.21
CA TYR A 278 3.62 -4.66 -12.12
C TYR A 278 4.97 -3.95 -11.88
N ASN A 279 5.76 -3.68 -12.93
CA ASN A 279 7.02 -2.94 -12.81
C ASN A 279 6.79 -1.52 -12.25
N THR A 280 5.71 -0.88 -12.65
CA THR A 280 5.30 0.42 -12.12
C THR A 280 4.91 0.31 -10.64
N TRP A 281 4.13 -0.70 -10.30
CA TRP A 281 3.74 -1.00 -8.93
C TRP A 281 4.96 -1.32 -8.05
N ALA A 282 5.84 -2.23 -8.48
CA ALA A 282 7.04 -2.64 -7.72
C ALA A 282 7.98 -1.45 -7.47
N SER A 283 8.17 -0.58 -8.47
CA SER A 283 8.94 0.66 -8.33
C SER A 283 8.32 1.60 -7.29
N THR A 284 7.00 1.77 -7.34
CA THR A 284 6.26 2.61 -6.39
C THR A 284 6.33 2.04 -4.99
N MET A 285 6.16 0.71 -4.83
CA MET A 285 6.28 0.02 -3.55
C MET A 285 7.67 0.14 -2.95
N THR A 286 8.71 0.01 -3.77
CA THR A 286 10.09 0.22 -3.33
C THR A 286 10.29 1.62 -2.76
N ILE A 287 9.77 2.65 -3.44
CA ILE A 287 9.85 4.04 -2.99
C ILE A 287 9.10 4.23 -1.67
N ILE A 288 7.88 3.73 -1.58
CA ILE A 288 7.04 3.81 -0.37
C ILE A 288 7.72 3.09 0.80
N ALA A 289 8.19 1.88 0.60
CA ALA A 289 8.86 1.11 1.63
C ALA A 289 10.17 1.76 2.11
N LEU A 290 10.96 2.31 1.19
CA LEU A 290 12.13 3.11 1.54
C LEU A 290 11.73 4.37 2.32
N ALA A 291 10.68 5.08 1.90
CA ALA A 291 10.19 6.26 2.60
C ALA A 291 9.78 5.93 4.05
N PHE A 292 9.04 4.84 4.25
CA PHE A 292 8.69 4.37 5.60
C PHE A 292 9.90 3.93 6.42
N SER A 293 10.96 3.46 5.77
CA SER A 293 12.17 2.99 6.44
C SER A 293 13.19 4.11 6.73
N ILE A 294 12.96 5.35 6.22
CA ILE A 294 13.86 6.47 6.45
C ILE A 294 14.17 6.69 7.93
N PRO A 295 13.21 6.71 8.87
CA PRO A 295 13.53 6.91 10.28
C PRO A 295 14.48 5.84 10.80
N SER A 296 14.32 4.59 10.40
CA SER A 296 15.17 3.46 10.79
C SER A 296 16.57 3.55 10.15
N ILE A 297 16.65 3.92 8.87
CA ILE A 297 17.92 4.13 8.16
C ILE A 297 18.69 5.29 8.79
N VAL A 298 18.04 6.43 9.02
CA VAL A 298 18.65 7.61 9.68
C VAL A 298 19.16 7.25 11.06
N MET A 299 18.41 6.49 11.82
CA MET A 299 18.80 6.00 13.13
C MET A 299 20.08 5.13 13.05
N GLY A 300 20.13 4.22 12.09
CA GLY A 300 21.31 3.37 11.84
C GLY A 300 22.55 4.19 11.51
N VAL A 301 22.42 5.17 10.58
CA VAL A 301 23.50 6.10 10.24
C VAL A 301 23.93 6.91 11.45
N MET A 302 23.00 7.41 12.26
CA MET A 302 23.30 8.15 13.48
C MET A 302 24.01 7.29 14.52
N LEU A 303 23.70 6.00 14.61
CA LEU A 303 24.41 5.07 15.48
C LEU A 303 25.87 4.92 15.06
N ILE A 304 26.16 4.83 13.78
CA ILE A 304 27.52 4.80 13.24
C ILE A 304 28.24 6.12 13.54
N VAL A 305 27.60 7.27 13.29
CA VAL A 305 28.16 8.61 13.61
C VAL A 305 28.48 8.73 15.09
N TYR A 306 27.57 8.28 15.96
CA TYR A 306 27.76 8.32 17.40
C TYR A 306 28.93 7.43 17.83
N ASN A 307 29.01 6.20 17.35
CA ASN A 307 30.12 5.30 17.63
C ASN A 307 31.46 5.84 17.10
N ASN A 308 31.46 6.41 15.91
CA ASN A 308 32.70 6.99 15.34
C ASN A 308 33.21 8.17 16.18
N LYS A 309 32.31 9.00 16.72
CA LYS A 309 32.68 10.07 17.66
C LYS A 309 33.25 9.56 18.97
N LEU A 310 32.73 8.43 19.46
CA LEU A 310 33.26 7.80 20.68
C LEU A 310 34.68 7.29 20.49
N LEU A 311 35.00 6.83 19.29
CA LEU A 311 36.33 6.34 18.90
C LEU A 311 37.27 7.46 18.43
N GLU A 312 36.79 8.70 18.31
CA GLU A 312 37.57 9.81 17.78
C GLU A 312 38.82 10.10 18.64
N ASP A 313 38.66 10.05 19.96
CA ASP A 313 39.79 10.31 20.90
C ASP A 313 40.88 9.22 20.77
N GLU A 314 40.51 7.93 20.62
CA GLU A 314 41.49 6.84 20.39
C GLU A 314 42.17 6.97 19.02
N ARG A 315 41.36 7.22 17.98
CA ARG A 315 41.88 7.39 16.62
C ARG A 315 42.82 8.59 16.50
N ARG A 316 42.50 9.70 17.16
CA ARG A 316 43.40 10.89 17.22
C ARG A 316 44.71 10.55 17.89
N ARG A 317 44.71 9.74 18.98
CA ARG A 317 45.91 9.28 19.66
C ARG A 317 46.74 8.34 18.77
N ASP A 318 46.10 7.38 18.08
CA ASP A 318 46.80 6.53 17.14
C ASP A 318 47.41 7.29 15.97
N THR A 319 46.64 8.26 15.41
CA THR A 319 47.13 9.17 14.36
C THR A 319 48.29 10.02 14.87
N GLY A 320 48.18 10.58 16.08
CA GLY A 320 49.27 11.34 16.71
C GLY A 320 50.53 10.50 16.86
N ASN A 321 50.40 9.26 17.30
CA ASN A 321 51.54 8.30 17.37
C ASN A 321 52.19 8.00 16.03
N LEU A 322 51.40 7.97 14.94
CA LEU A 322 51.94 7.82 13.59
C LEU A 322 52.68 9.07 13.11
N VAL A 323 52.11 10.26 13.36
CA VAL A 323 52.71 11.53 12.96
C VAL A 323 54.02 11.79 13.76
N THR A 324 54.05 11.50 15.08
CA THR A 324 55.26 11.62 15.90
C THR A 324 56.38 10.64 15.47
N ARG A 325 56.00 9.54 14.78
CA ARG A 325 56.95 8.58 14.17
C ARG A 325 57.33 8.93 12.75
N GLY A 326 56.93 10.14 12.23
CA GLY A 326 57.34 10.64 10.93
C GLY A 326 56.38 10.34 9.79
N ALA A 327 55.15 9.88 10.07
CA ALA A 327 54.15 9.69 9.01
C ALA A 327 53.72 11.07 8.44
N SER A 328 53.64 11.15 7.10
CA SER A 328 53.11 12.34 6.43
C SER A 328 51.60 12.49 6.63
N GLY A 329 51.05 13.71 6.53
CA GLY A 329 49.62 13.97 6.64
C GLY A 329 48.79 13.12 5.66
N TRP A 330 49.27 12.92 4.40
CA TRP A 330 48.63 12.05 3.42
C TRP A 330 48.66 10.57 3.81
N GLN A 331 49.73 10.10 4.46
CA GLN A 331 49.76 8.71 4.96
C GLN A 331 48.76 8.52 6.09
N SER A 332 48.63 9.49 6.99
CA SER A 332 47.62 9.48 8.06
C SER A 332 46.20 9.55 7.53
N PHE A 333 45.95 10.42 6.53
CA PHE A 333 44.68 10.49 5.82
C PHE A 333 44.30 9.13 5.18
N ASN A 334 45.20 8.56 4.38
CA ASN A 334 44.98 7.29 3.71
C ASN A 334 44.76 6.15 4.70
N TRP A 335 45.44 6.18 5.88
CA TRP A 335 45.22 5.16 6.91
C TRP A 335 43.79 5.20 7.47
N VAL A 336 43.28 6.42 7.78
CA VAL A 336 41.91 6.58 8.27
C VAL A 336 40.87 6.15 7.23
N ILE A 337 41.03 6.61 5.99
CA ILE A 337 40.11 6.26 4.89
C ILE A 337 40.16 4.76 4.57
N SER A 338 41.35 4.15 4.49
CA SER A 338 41.47 2.70 4.23
C SER A 338 40.83 1.88 5.34
N SER A 339 40.97 2.33 6.61
CA SER A 339 40.32 1.65 7.73
C SER A 339 38.80 1.72 7.64
N ALA A 340 38.27 2.86 7.19
CA ALA A 340 36.83 3.07 7.00
C ALA A 340 36.28 2.20 5.85
N ILE A 341 36.99 2.16 4.72
CA ILE A 341 36.62 1.32 3.56
C ILE A 341 36.58 -0.15 3.96
N VAL A 342 37.61 -0.66 4.63
CA VAL A 342 37.68 -2.07 5.06
C VAL A 342 36.54 -2.38 6.04
N THR A 343 36.29 -1.48 6.99
CA THR A 343 35.19 -1.65 7.96
C THR A 343 33.83 -1.63 7.26
N GLY A 344 33.65 -0.72 6.28
CA GLY A 344 32.44 -0.62 5.47
C GLY A 344 32.19 -1.88 4.63
N LEU A 345 33.24 -2.43 3.98
CA LEU A 345 33.13 -3.65 3.17
C LEU A 345 32.81 -4.90 4.02
N ILE A 346 33.46 -5.07 5.18
CA ILE A 346 33.13 -6.18 6.06
C ILE A 346 31.74 -6.00 6.67
N GLY A 347 31.37 -4.76 7.02
CA GLY A 347 30.04 -4.41 7.50
C GLY A 347 28.95 -4.65 6.47
N SER A 348 29.22 -4.42 5.17
CA SER A 348 28.25 -4.68 4.09
C SER A 348 27.97 -6.16 3.90
N LEU A 349 28.98 -7.02 4.04
CA LEU A 349 28.77 -8.48 4.05
C LEU A 349 27.85 -8.91 5.22
N GLY A 350 28.11 -8.36 6.41
CA GLY A 350 27.21 -8.57 7.54
C GLY A 350 25.81 -7.97 7.33
N ALA A 351 25.71 -6.88 6.58
CA ALA A 351 24.43 -6.24 6.23
C ALA A 351 23.58 -7.11 5.30
N VAL A 352 24.19 -7.76 4.33
CA VAL A 352 23.47 -8.74 3.49
C VAL A 352 22.90 -9.87 4.36
N LEU A 353 23.68 -10.41 5.27
CA LEU A 353 23.22 -11.49 6.16
C LEU A 353 22.10 -11.04 7.11
N THR A 354 22.24 -9.87 7.72
CA THR A 354 21.17 -9.31 8.59
C THR A 354 19.95 -8.91 7.79
N GLY A 355 20.11 -8.43 6.55
CA GLY A 355 19.03 -8.12 5.64
C GLY A 355 18.23 -9.35 5.22
N VAL A 356 18.92 -10.44 4.88
CA VAL A 356 18.28 -11.74 4.57
C VAL A 356 17.46 -12.26 5.75
N LEU A 357 18.06 -12.27 6.95
CA LEU A 357 17.33 -12.70 8.15
C LEU A 357 16.09 -11.84 8.42
N ALA A 358 16.20 -10.54 8.23
CA ALA A 358 15.10 -9.61 8.40
C ALA A 358 14.01 -9.80 7.34
N ALA A 359 14.37 -10.02 6.07
CA ALA A 359 13.43 -10.30 5.00
C ALA A 359 12.64 -11.59 5.24
N ILE A 360 13.33 -12.67 5.68
CA ILE A 360 12.66 -13.94 6.02
C ILE A 360 11.66 -13.73 7.18
N LEU A 361 12.08 -13.04 8.25
CA LEU A 361 11.19 -12.77 9.38
C LEU A 361 9.96 -11.93 8.95
N SER A 362 10.16 -10.96 8.05
CA SER A 362 9.08 -10.13 7.55
C SER A 362 8.17 -10.88 6.57
N GLY A 363 8.68 -11.87 5.85
CA GLY A 363 7.92 -12.74 4.96
C GLY A 363 6.84 -13.57 5.65
N GLY A 364 7.00 -13.84 6.96
CA GLY A 364 5.96 -14.51 7.76
C GLY A 364 4.91 -13.56 8.38
N VAL A 365 4.91 -12.27 8.03
CA VAL A 365 4.00 -11.27 8.62
C VAL A 365 2.68 -11.23 7.86
N LYS A 366 1.58 -11.54 8.53
CA LYS A 366 0.21 -11.36 7.99
C LYS A 366 -0.36 -9.98 8.32
N GLN A 367 -0.15 -9.51 9.54
CA GLN A 367 -0.52 -8.16 9.99
C GLN A 367 0.56 -7.63 10.92
N LEU A 368 0.50 -6.36 11.32
CA LEU A 368 1.51 -5.76 12.20
C LEU A 368 1.77 -6.62 13.44
N PHE A 369 2.97 -7.20 13.54
CA PHE A 369 3.38 -8.16 14.59
C PHE A 369 2.58 -9.47 14.68
N VAL A 370 1.74 -9.78 13.71
CA VAL A 370 1.06 -11.07 13.61
C VAL A 370 1.80 -11.92 12.59
N PHE A 371 2.37 -13.04 13.06
CA PHE A 371 3.16 -13.95 12.22
C PHE A 371 2.36 -15.21 11.91
N SER A 372 2.42 -15.65 10.66
CA SER A 372 1.86 -16.92 10.18
C SER A 372 2.97 -17.87 9.76
N THR A 373 2.87 -19.12 10.18
CA THR A 373 3.79 -20.17 9.75
C THR A 373 3.54 -20.61 8.31
N GLU A 374 2.33 -20.44 7.82
CA GLU A 374 1.94 -20.75 6.44
C GLU A 374 2.59 -19.75 5.48
N GLU A 375 2.49 -18.45 5.79
CA GLU A 375 3.14 -17.39 5.01
C GLU A 375 4.67 -17.52 5.00
N LEU A 376 5.26 -17.91 6.14
CA LEU A 376 6.69 -18.15 6.21
C LEU A 376 7.13 -19.35 5.36
N ALA A 377 6.30 -20.39 5.24
CA ALA A 377 6.59 -21.57 4.44
C ALA A 377 6.48 -21.31 2.93
N THR A 378 5.61 -20.39 2.51
CA THR A 378 5.43 -20.00 1.10
C THR A 378 6.36 -18.87 0.66
N PHE A 379 7.08 -18.23 1.61
CA PHE A 379 7.99 -17.13 1.31
C PHE A 379 9.25 -17.61 0.60
N ASN A 380 9.39 -17.24 -0.67
CA ASN A 380 10.56 -17.51 -1.48
C ASN A 380 11.52 -16.31 -1.45
N LEU A 381 12.72 -16.54 -0.91
CA LEU A 381 13.73 -15.50 -0.82
C LEU A 381 14.38 -15.25 -2.19
N LEU A 382 14.16 -14.06 -2.75
CA LEU A 382 14.84 -13.60 -3.97
C LEU A 382 15.89 -12.54 -3.60
N LEU A 383 17.09 -12.67 -4.13
CA LEU A 383 18.18 -11.73 -3.92
C LEU A 383 18.59 -11.12 -5.25
N GLU A 384 18.05 -9.96 -5.58
CA GLU A 384 18.43 -9.24 -6.78
C GLU A 384 19.87 -8.69 -6.67
N PRO A 385 20.73 -8.89 -7.69
CA PRO A 385 22.09 -8.33 -7.71
C PRO A 385 22.11 -6.81 -7.58
N ALA A 386 21.08 -6.11 -8.11
CA ALA A 386 20.93 -4.66 -7.98
C ALA A 386 20.76 -4.24 -6.52
N SER A 387 19.90 -4.90 -5.75
CA SER A 387 19.68 -4.64 -4.33
C SER A 387 20.95 -4.90 -3.49
N ILE A 388 21.69 -5.97 -3.80
CA ILE A 388 22.98 -6.23 -3.15
C ILE A 388 23.96 -5.10 -3.44
N MET A 389 24.06 -4.64 -4.70
CA MET A 389 24.94 -3.53 -5.09
C MET A 389 24.58 -2.23 -4.35
N VAL A 390 23.29 -1.92 -4.20
CA VAL A 390 22.81 -0.75 -3.45
C VAL A 390 23.30 -0.79 -1.99
N ILE A 391 23.24 -1.95 -1.33
CA ILE A 391 23.72 -2.13 0.05
C ILE A 391 25.23 -1.86 0.14
N PHE A 392 26.03 -2.37 -0.80
CA PHE A 392 27.47 -2.14 -0.84
C PHE A 392 27.80 -0.67 -1.09
N VAL A 393 27.14 -0.01 -2.06
CA VAL A 393 27.32 1.40 -2.36
C VAL A 393 26.91 2.27 -1.16
N PHE A 394 25.76 2.00 -0.54
CA PHE A 394 25.31 2.70 0.66
C PHE A 394 26.33 2.58 1.80
N SER A 395 26.78 1.39 2.10
CA SER A 395 27.77 1.14 3.17
C SER A 395 29.10 1.86 2.89
N PHE A 396 29.56 1.85 1.64
CA PHE A 396 30.76 2.56 1.22
C PHE A 396 30.62 4.08 1.37
N VAL A 397 29.53 4.66 0.85
CA VAL A 397 29.27 6.11 0.91
C VAL A 397 29.12 6.57 2.34
N VAL A 398 28.34 5.87 3.16
CA VAL A 398 28.14 6.20 4.57
C VAL A 398 29.47 6.10 5.33
N GLY A 399 30.23 5.03 5.14
CA GLY A 399 31.54 4.83 5.77
C GLY A 399 32.53 5.92 5.41
N PHE A 400 32.59 6.28 4.11
CA PHE A 400 33.46 7.34 3.60
C PHE A 400 33.06 8.71 4.17
N LEU A 401 31.78 9.11 4.06
CA LEU A 401 31.30 10.42 4.51
C LEU A 401 31.50 10.61 6.02
N ILE A 402 31.21 9.60 6.83
CA ILE A 402 31.34 9.67 8.29
C ILE A 402 32.83 9.76 8.70
N SER A 403 33.74 9.14 7.96
CA SER A 403 35.18 9.14 8.27
C SER A 403 35.93 10.34 7.71
N LEU A 404 35.34 11.07 6.75
CA LEU A 404 35.96 12.21 6.07
C LEU A 404 36.42 13.32 7.04
N PRO A 405 35.63 13.79 8.04
CA PRO A 405 36.07 14.80 8.99
C PRO A 405 37.31 14.36 9.81
N ALA A 406 37.32 13.09 10.23
CA ALA A 406 38.44 12.52 10.96
C ALA A 406 39.71 12.41 10.07
N ALA A 407 39.54 12.01 8.81
CA ALA A 407 40.62 11.92 7.83
C ALA A 407 41.21 13.31 7.51
N VAL A 408 40.34 14.32 7.32
CA VAL A 408 40.80 15.71 7.09
C VAL A 408 41.54 16.26 8.34
N SER A 409 41.04 15.96 9.53
CA SER A 409 41.70 16.32 10.79
C SER A 409 43.07 15.64 10.92
N ALA A 410 43.20 14.38 10.45
CA ALA A 410 44.47 13.67 10.40
C ALA A 410 45.44 14.25 9.37
N LEU A 411 44.95 14.73 8.21
CA LEU A 411 45.71 15.39 7.18
C LEU A 411 46.34 16.70 7.67
N LEU A 412 45.60 17.48 8.44
CA LEU A 412 45.98 18.83 8.91
C LEU A 412 46.72 18.80 10.26
N MET A 413 46.92 17.63 10.87
CA MET A 413 47.56 17.49 12.17
C MET A 413 49.05 17.86 12.10
N THR A 414 49.46 18.86 12.89
CA THR A 414 50.85 19.27 13.01
C THR A 414 51.62 18.38 14.01
N PRO A 415 52.98 18.24 13.90
CA PRO A 415 53.75 17.43 14.86
C PRO A 415 53.62 17.92 16.30
N GLU A 416 53.49 19.25 16.51
CA GLU A 416 53.27 19.84 17.83
C GLU A 416 51.93 19.45 18.44
N GLU A 417 50.86 19.50 17.63
CA GLU A 417 49.53 19.02 18.05
C GLU A 417 49.56 17.52 18.34
N ALA A 418 50.26 16.72 17.52
CA ALA A 418 50.42 15.30 17.73
C ALA A 418 51.10 14.98 19.06
N HIS A 419 52.19 15.67 19.42
CA HIS A 419 52.85 15.56 20.73
C HIS A 419 51.92 15.99 21.86
N SER A 420 51.19 17.08 21.72
CA SER A 420 50.28 17.60 22.74
C SER A 420 49.07 16.64 22.97
N ILE A 421 48.63 15.90 21.98
CA ILE A 421 47.53 14.91 22.09
C ILE A 421 47.99 13.62 22.75
N VAL A 422 49.24 13.24 22.51
CA VAL A 422 49.85 12.07 23.17
C VAL A 422 50.14 12.31 24.65
N ASP A 423 50.57 13.52 25.00
CA ASP A 423 50.97 13.90 26.38
C ASP A 423 49.82 14.43 27.24
N LYS A 424 48.77 15.02 26.66
CA LYS A 424 47.66 15.58 27.42
C LYS A 424 46.49 14.59 27.49
N GLN A 425 46.15 14.16 28.69
CA GLN A 425 44.79 13.72 29.02
C GLN A 425 43.84 14.89 28.68
N SER A 426 43.00 14.70 27.67
CA SER A 426 42.16 15.73 27.07
C SER A 426 41.44 16.62 28.08
N LEU A 427 41.83 17.86 28.18
CA LEU A 427 40.95 18.93 28.61
C LEU A 427 39.93 19.11 27.47
N ALA A 428 38.70 18.64 27.70
CA ALA A 428 37.57 18.82 26.78
C ALA A 428 37.47 20.31 26.42
N GLY A 429 37.82 20.63 25.18
CA GLY A 429 37.72 21.99 24.65
C GLY A 429 36.29 22.51 24.82
N ARG A 430 36.19 23.76 25.26
CA ARG A 430 34.92 24.50 25.33
C ARG A 430 34.38 24.63 23.90
N GLU A 431 33.57 23.71 23.48
CA GLU A 431 32.86 23.87 22.20
C GLU A 431 31.82 24.99 22.34
N MET A 432 31.99 26.06 21.59
CA MET A 432 30.99 27.12 21.46
C MET A 432 29.69 26.52 20.98
N ILE A 433 28.60 26.83 21.67
CA ILE A 433 27.25 26.52 21.22
C ILE A 433 27.02 27.31 19.91
N ARG A 434 27.17 26.68 18.77
CA ARG A 434 26.70 27.27 17.50
C ARG A 434 25.20 27.49 17.60
N THR A 435 24.76 28.69 17.23
CA THR A 435 23.32 29.02 17.17
C THR A 435 22.61 28.02 16.24
N PRO A 436 21.45 27.45 16.64
CA PRO A 436 20.76 26.44 15.89
C PRO A 436 20.01 26.99 14.65
N ILE A 437 20.43 28.15 14.13
CA ILE A 437 19.79 28.84 13.01
C ILE A 437 19.79 27.95 11.76
N ALA A 438 20.90 27.27 11.47
CA ALA A 438 21.01 26.39 10.32
C ALA A 438 20.04 25.19 10.40
N GLU A 439 19.88 24.63 11.59
CA GLU A 439 18.94 23.52 11.83
C GLU A 439 17.48 23.99 11.71
N VAL A 440 17.15 25.19 12.19
CA VAL A 440 15.81 25.78 12.03
C VAL A 440 15.50 26.02 10.56
N ILE A 441 16.43 26.60 9.81
CA ILE A 441 16.28 26.79 8.36
C ILE A 441 16.11 25.43 7.67
N ALA A 442 16.91 24.42 8.03
CA ALA A 442 16.81 23.09 7.45
C ALA A 442 15.44 22.43 7.70
N ILE A 443 14.84 22.60 8.89
CA ILE A 443 13.48 22.10 9.20
C ILE A 443 12.45 22.81 8.33
N ILE A 444 12.50 24.14 8.24
CA ILE A 444 11.53 24.91 7.46
C ILE A 444 11.64 24.54 5.98
N VAL A 445 12.83 24.52 5.43
CA VAL A 445 13.06 24.22 4.01
C VAL A 445 12.67 22.77 3.70
N SER A 446 13.08 21.80 4.52
CA SER A 446 12.71 20.40 4.30
C SER A 446 11.21 20.17 4.44
N GLY A 447 10.55 20.76 5.43
CA GLY A 447 9.10 20.66 5.61
C GLY A 447 8.30 21.28 4.45
N LEU A 448 8.70 22.47 3.99
CA LEU A 448 8.05 23.14 2.86
C LEU A 448 8.27 22.42 1.53
N LEU A 449 9.44 21.81 1.30
CA LEU A 449 9.72 21.08 0.07
C LEU A 449 9.12 19.67 0.05
N MET A 450 8.88 19.06 1.20
CA MET A 450 8.28 17.72 1.28
C MET A 450 6.86 17.70 0.69
N THR A 451 6.01 18.67 1.00
CA THR A 451 4.62 18.68 0.54
C THR A 451 4.47 18.69 -0.98
N PRO A 452 5.10 19.59 -1.77
CA PRO A 452 5.00 19.55 -3.23
C PRO A 452 5.70 18.34 -3.84
N LEU A 453 6.83 17.87 -3.27
CA LEU A 453 7.51 16.67 -3.78
C LEU A 453 6.62 15.43 -3.69
N LEU A 454 5.93 15.30 -2.58
CA LEU A 454 5.03 14.18 -2.33
C LEU A 454 3.77 14.27 -3.22
N SER A 455 3.25 15.48 -3.47
CA SER A 455 2.12 15.65 -4.39
C SER A 455 2.49 15.33 -5.84
N ILE A 456 3.72 15.65 -6.26
CA ILE A 456 4.24 15.28 -7.59
C ILE A 456 4.38 13.76 -7.73
N LEU A 457 4.91 13.08 -6.71
CA LEU A 457 4.98 11.62 -6.70
C LEU A 457 3.60 10.96 -6.76
N GLY A 458 2.60 11.55 -6.08
CA GLY A 458 1.23 11.05 -6.06
C GLY A 458 0.42 11.33 -7.33
N SER A 459 0.86 12.25 -8.20
CA SER A 459 0.09 12.64 -9.39
C SER A 459 0.19 11.66 -10.57
N GLY A 460 1.06 10.64 -10.50
CA GLY A 460 1.21 9.60 -11.53
C GLY A 460 1.74 10.08 -12.90
N GLY A 461 1.93 11.40 -13.07
CA GLY A 461 2.34 12.01 -14.35
C GLY A 461 3.86 12.10 -14.59
N VAL A 462 4.67 11.42 -13.79
CA VAL A 462 6.13 11.55 -13.82
C VAL A 462 6.74 10.35 -14.56
N SER A 463 7.72 10.61 -15.45
CA SER A 463 8.46 9.54 -16.10
C SER A 463 9.19 8.64 -15.08
N PRO A 464 9.44 7.35 -15.36
CA PRO A 464 10.10 6.43 -14.43
C PRO A 464 11.43 6.96 -13.87
N THR A 465 12.24 7.62 -14.69
CA THR A 465 13.48 8.27 -14.25
C THR A 465 13.23 9.48 -13.34
N GLY A 466 12.17 10.24 -13.58
CA GLY A 466 11.71 11.33 -12.73
C GLY A 466 11.24 10.84 -11.37
N VAL A 467 10.51 9.74 -11.33
CA VAL A 467 10.04 9.12 -10.08
C VAL A 467 11.22 8.78 -9.17
N VAL A 468 12.27 8.14 -9.68
CA VAL A 468 13.47 7.79 -8.90
C VAL A 468 14.16 9.04 -8.36
N LEU A 469 14.27 10.10 -9.16
CA LEU A 469 14.91 11.35 -8.76
C LEU A 469 14.10 12.08 -7.68
N PHE A 470 12.79 12.22 -7.87
CA PHE A 470 11.92 12.87 -6.89
C PHE A 470 11.81 12.05 -5.59
N ALA A 471 11.80 10.72 -5.67
CA ALA A 471 11.84 9.85 -4.51
C ALA A 471 13.14 10.02 -3.72
N GLY A 472 14.29 10.00 -4.39
CA GLY A 472 15.59 10.22 -3.74
C GLY A 472 15.66 11.59 -3.05
N LEU A 473 15.11 12.63 -3.69
CA LEU A 473 15.05 13.97 -3.11
C LEU A 473 14.12 14.00 -1.88
N THR A 474 12.96 13.36 -1.96
CA THR A 474 12.01 13.24 -0.84
C THR A 474 12.64 12.52 0.34
N ILE A 475 13.29 11.38 0.12
CA ILE A 475 14.03 10.62 1.13
C ILE A 475 15.08 11.51 1.82
N THR A 476 15.83 12.27 1.03
CA THR A 476 16.86 13.18 1.55
C THR A 476 16.23 14.27 2.43
N MET A 477 15.13 14.88 2.00
CA MET A 477 14.43 15.92 2.78
C MET A 477 13.85 15.36 4.08
N PHE A 478 13.26 14.16 4.06
CA PHE A 478 12.83 13.45 5.27
C PHE A 478 13.99 13.24 6.24
N GLY A 479 15.13 12.75 5.76
CA GLY A 479 16.32 12.55 6.57
C GLY A 479 16.81 13.85 7.21
N ILE A 480 16.88 14.95 6.44
CA ILE A 480 17.26 16.28 6.94
C ILE A 480 16.27 16.76 8.01
N PHE A 481 14.97 16.63 7.77
CA PHE A 481 13.92 17.00 8.73
C PHE A 481 14.06 16.26 10.06
N ILE A 482 14.18 14.94 10.02
CA ILE A 482 14.31 14.09 11.22
C ILE A 482 15.57 14.46 12.01
N VAL A 483 16.71 14.56 11.34
CA VAL A 483 18.00 14.86 12.00
C VAL A 483 17.99 16.26 12.61
N SER A 484 17.56 17.28 11.86
CA SER A 484 17.57 18.67 12.31
C SER A 484 16.59 18.88 13.47
N THR A 485 15.37 18.32 13.38
CA THR A 485 14.37 18.39 14.46
C THR A 485 14.85 17.67 15.72
N SER A 486 15.43 16.48 15.57
CA SER A 486 16.00 15.73 16.69
C SER A 486 17.15 16.46 17.36
N ARG A 487 18.02 17.15 16.59
CA ARG A 487 19.10 17.96 17.13
C ARG A 487 18.60 19.15 17.92
N ILE A 488 17.62 19.91 17.40
CA ILE A 488 17.05 21.05 18.12
C ILE A 488 16.38 20.60 19.41
N LEU A 489 15.55 19.58 19.36
CA LEU A 489 14.84 19.06 20.54
C LEU A 489 15.80 18.46 21.57
N SER A 490 16.98 17.99 21.17
CA SER A 490 18.00 17.45 22.07
C SER A 490 18.82 18.52 22.81
N LEU A 491 18.90 19.78 22.31
CA LEU A 491 19.69 20.85 22.92
C LEU A 491 19.30 21.15 24.38
N PRO A 492 18.02 21.30 24.76
CA PRO A 492 17.63 21.59 26.12
C PRO A 492 17.65 20.36 27.05
N THR A 493 17.86 19.16 26.51
CA THR A 493 17.70 17.92 27.27
C THR A 493 18.61 17.80 28.48
N SER A 494 19.86 18.30 28.40
CA SER A 494 20.79 18.29 29.54
C SER A 494 20.31 19.18 30.68
N PHE A 495 19.71 20.32 30.37
CA PHE A 495 19.13 21.23 31.38
C PHE A 495 17.84 20.68 31.96
N VAL A 496 16.95 20.18 31.12
CA VAL A 496 15.68 19.56 31.54
C VAL A 496 15.95 18.32 32.41
N LYS A 497 16.90 17.48 32.00
CA LYS A 497 17.33 16.31 32.76
C LYS A 497 17.83 16.68 34.17
N TYR A 498 18.68 17.70 34.25
CA TYR A 498 19.15 18.21 35.55
C TYR A 498 17.99 18.71 36.41
N ARG A 499 17.01 19.41 35.83
CA ARG A 499 15.85 19.92 36.56
C ARG A 499 14.90 18.79 37.00
N MET A 500 14.68 17.78 36.17
CA MET A 500 13.90 16.59 36.50
C MET A 500 14.53 15.79 37.64
N LEU A 501 15.86 15.60 37.63
CA LEU A 501 16.57 14.92 38.72
C LEU A 501 16.50 15.70 40.03
N ASN A 502 16.35 17.06 39.97
CA ASN A 502 16.12 17.90 41.16
C ASN A 502 14.75 17.72 41.81
N LEU A 503 13.71 17.36 41.03
CA LEU A 503 12.37 17.09 41.60
C LEU A 503 12.38 15.87 42.53
N PHE A 504 13.29 14.93 42.34
CA PHE A 504 13.47 13.74 43.17
C PHE A 504 14.44 13.98 44.35
N ARG A 505 14.50 15.22 44.89
CA ARG A 505 15.48 15.70 45.85
C ARG A 505 15.46 14.95 47.19
N SER A 506 14.36 14.30 47.55
CA SER A 506 14.16 13.60 48.84
C SER A 506 14.74 12.17 48.87
N VAL A 507 15.21 11.63 47.75
CA VAL A 507 15.71 10.25 47.65
C VAL A 507 17.25 10.30 47.59
N SER A 508 17.95 9.63 48.52
CA SER A 508 19.44 9.53 48.54
C SER A 508 20.03 9.03 47.23
N ARG A 509 19.25 8.28 46.47
CA ARG A 509 19.55 7.74 45.15
C ARG A 509 19.63 8.83 44.06
N ALA A 510 18.81 9.88 44.20
CA ALA A 510 18.84 11.02 43.29
C ALA A 510 20.08 11.89 43.39
N VAL A 511 20.74 11.91 44.58
CA VAL A 511 22.01 12.64 44.79
C VAL A 511 23.13 12.03 43.95
N GLY A 512 23.23 10.69 43.91
CA GLY A 512 24.20 10.00 43.05
C GLY A 512 23.95 10.22 41.58
N ALA A 513 22.69 10.10 41.12
CA ALA A 513 22.29 10.39 39.75
C ALA A 513 22.56 11.87 39.36
N ARG A 514 22.40 12.79 40.32
CA ARG A 514 22.67 14.23 40.16
C ARG A 514 24.15 14.52 40.06
N MET A 515 25.01 13.83 40.83
CA MET A 515 26.47 13.95 40.69
C MET A 515 26.94 13.44 39.33
N ILE A 516 26.39 12.29 38.89
CA ILE A 516 26.68 11.72 37.58
C ILE A 516 26.24 12.69 36.47
N SER A 517 25.05 13.28 36.56
CA SER A 517 24.53 14.21 35.57
C SER A 517 25.23 15.56 35.60
N ARG A 518 25.69 16.05 36.75
CA ARG A 518 26.47 17.29 36.86
C ARG A 518 27.82 17.17 36.19
N ASN A 519 28.47 16.05 36.28
CA ASN A 519 29.71 15.79 35.57
C ASN A 519 29.48 15.54 34.07
N ALA A 520 28.31 15.05 33.70
CA ALA A 520 27.87 14.92 32.33
C ALA A 520 27.48 16.27 31.67
N ILE A 521 27.16 17.31 32.47
CA ILE A 521 27.01 18.71 32.00
C ILE A 521 28.32 19.24 31.40
N LEU A 522 29.47 18.79 31.90
CA LEU A 522 30.76 19.09 31.32
C LEU A 522 31.00 18.40 29.95
N ALA A 523 30.26 17.29 29.72
CA ALA A 523 30.23 16.56 28.45
C ALA A 523 28.89 16.78 27.68
N LYS A 524 28.37 18.00 27.69
CA LYS A 524 27.01 18.39 27.17
C LYS A 524 26.63 17.76 25.83
N ARG A 525 27.58 17.64 24.91
CA ARG A 525 27.32 17.14 23.54
C ARG A 525 27.11 15.64 23.51
N SER A 526 27.82 14.86 24.26
CA SER A 526 27.74 13.41 24.30
C SER A 526 26.41 12.91 24.92
N GLU A 527 25.90 13.60 25.96
CA GLU A 527 24.60 13.27 26.57
C GLU A 527 23.43 13.67 25.69
N ALA A 528 23.47 14.87 25.11
CA ALA A 528 22.45 15.30 24.15
C ALA A 528 22.35 14.33 22.95
N MET A 529 23.49 13.85 22.45
CA MET A 529 23.52 12.84 21.38
C MET A 529 22.92 11.50 21.82
N GLY A 530 23.14 11.07 23.07
CA GLY A 530 22.54 9.85 23.60
C GLY A 530 21.02 9.96 23.68
N VAL A 531 20.49 11.08 24.18
CA VAL A 531 19.04 11.31 24.23
C VAL A 531 18.47 11.48 22.82
N MET A 532 19.19 12.16 21.92
CA MET A 532 18.82 12.26 20.51
C MET A 532 18.68 10.88 19.86
N PHE A 533 19.64 9.99 20.10
CA PHE A 533 19.59 8.63 19.57
C PHE A 533 18.36 7.86 20.10
N ILE A 534 18.10 7.93 21.41
CA ILE A 534 16.91 7.31 22.00
C ILE A 534 15.63 7.92 21.37
N GLY A 535 15.61 9.24 21.18
CA GLY A 535 14.50 9.93 20.51
C GLY A 535 14.26 9.43 19.08
N LEU A 536 15.33 9.24 18.30
CA LEU A 536 15.22 8.69 16.94
C LEU A 536 14.68 7.26 16.89
N VAL A 537 15.07 6.43 17.86
CA VAL A 537 14.50 5.06 17.99
C VAL A 537 13.00 5.11 18.22
N PHE A 538 12.54 5.94 19.14
CA PHE A 538 11.11 6.11 19.39
C PHE A 538 10.39 6.79 18.22
N THR A 539 11.07 7.68 17.46
CA THR A 539 10.53 8.24 16.22
C THR A 539 10.18 7.14 15.23
N ALA A 540 11.11 6.22 14.97
CA ALA A 540 10.88 5.11 14.04
C ALA A 540 9.76 4.17 14.53
N GLY A 541 9.77 3.82 15.82
CA GLY A 541 8.75 2.95 16.42
C GLY A 541 7.35 3.58 16.41
N PHE A 542 7.22 4.82 16.83
CA PHE A 542 5.91 5.49 16.89
C PHE A 542 5.39 5.84 15.49
N PHE A 543 6.26 6.29 14.59
CA PHE A 543 5.90 6.51 13.21
C PHE A 543 5.33 5.23 12.56
N SER A 544 6.02 4.10 12.67
CA SER A 544 5.54 2.84 12.11
C SER A 544 4.23 2.38 12.76
N ALA A 545 4.09 2.50 14.08
CA ALA A 545 2.88 2.10 14.81
C ALA A 545 1.66 2.97 14.44
N ILE A 546 1.84 4.31 14.42
CA ILE A 546 0.76 5.26 14.14
C ILE A 546 0.37 5.17 12.66
N SER A 547 1.35 5.12 11.74
CA SER A 547 1.09 5.02 10.30
C SER A 547 0.35 3.74 9.95
N SER A 548 0.79 2.59 10.48
CA SER A 548 0.12 1.31 10.24
C SER A 548 -1.31 1.30 10.78
N SER A 549 -1.52 1.81 12.00
CA SER A 549 -2.86 1.85 12.60
C SER A 549 -3.78 2.82 11.85
N THR A 550 -3.27 3.99 11.45
CA THR A 550 -4.02 4.97 10.67
C THR A 550 -4.42 4.39 9.31
N GLY A 551 -3.47 3.75 8.61
CA GLY A 551 -3.72 3.13 7.31
C GLY A 551 -4.75 2.00 7.39
N SER A 552 -4.63 1.10 8.37
CA SER A 552 -5.58 -0.01 8.53
C SER A 552 -6.99 0.45 8.90
N THR A 553 -7.11 1.49 9.74
CA THR A 553 -8.41 2.07 10.10
C THR A 553 -9.05 2.75 8.90
N HIS A 554 -8.29 3.59 8.18
CA HIS A 554 -8.80 4.26 6.98
C HIS A 554 -9.22 3.27 5.89
N MET A 555 -8.47 2.20 5.68
CA MET A 555 -8.84 1.14 4.74
C MET A 555 -10.17 0.48 5.14
N ARG A 556 -10.35 0.16 6.43
CA ARG A 556 -11.62 -0.39 6.93
C ARG A 556 -12.78 0.57 6.71
N GLU A 557 -12.61 1.85 7.03
CA GLU A 557 -13.62 2.89 6.80
C GLU A 557 -13.97 3.01 5.32
N LEU A 558 -12.97 2.93 4.44
CA LEU A 558 -13.14 3.00 2.99
C LEU A 558 -13.97 1.83 2.45
N PHE A 559 -13.64 0.59 2.84
CA PHE A 559 -14.39 -0.58 2.43
C PHE A 559 -15.81 -0.59 3.01
N SER A 560 -15.97 -0.19 4.28
CA SER A 560 -17.29 -0.06 4.87
C SER A 560 -18.13 1.03 4.18
N PHE A 561 -17.50 2.12 3.73
CA PHE A 561 -18.15 3.16 2.94
C PHE A 561 -18.54 2.67 1.54
N ASN A 562 -17.63 1.97 0.84
CA ASN A 562 -17.87 1.47 -0.50
C ASN A 562 -19.00 0.43 -0.53
N VAL A 563 -19.04 -0.45 0.44
CA VAL A 563 -20.12 -1.42 0.62
C VAL A 563 -21.39 -0.73 1.13
N GLY A 564 -21.27 0.18 2.10
CA GLY A 564 -22.35 0.97 2.68
C GLY A 564 -22.87 0.49 4.03
N ALA A 565 -22.63 -0.76 4.39
CA ALA A 565 -22.97 -1.41 5.66
C ALA A 565 -22.04 -2.59 5.94
N ASP A 566 -22.32 -3.38 6.98
CA ASP A 566 -21.58 -4.64 7.21
C ASP A 566 -21.82 -5.61 6.06
N ILE A 567 -23.09 -5.75 5.64
CA ILE A 567 -23.51 -6.51 4.45
C ILE A 567 -24.50 -5.65 3.68
N VAL A 568 -24.38 -5.62 2.35
CA VAL A 568 -25.34 -4.99 1.45
C VAL A 568 -25.77 -5.98 0.39
N ILE A 569 -27.06 -6.04 0.15
CA ILE A 569 -27.66 -6.86 -0.89
C ILE A 569 -28.10 -5.91 -2.01
N ASN A 570 -27.48 -6.02 -3.18
CA ASN A 570 -27.86 -5.30 -4.39
C ASN A 570 -28.84 -6.19 -5.15
N VAL A 571 -30.10 -5.83 -5.12
CA VAL A 571 -31.14 -6.62 -5.77
C VAL A 571 -31.14 -6.31 -7.26
N ASN A 572 -31.00 -7.34 -8.09
CA ASN A 572 -31.19 -7.19 -9.53
C ASN A 572 -32.69 -7.06 -9.83
N GLU A 573 -33.12 -5.82 -10.15
CA GLU A 573 -34.53 -5.47 -10.35
C GLU A 573 -35.21 -6.26 -11.47
N ASN A 574 -34.44 -6.76 -12.40
CA ASN A 574 -34.95 -7.46 -13.59
C ASN A 574 -35.05 -8.97 -13.38
N ALA A 575 -34.18 -9.49 -12.49
CA ALA A 575 -34.26 -10.91 -12.13
C ALA A 575 -35.36 -11.20 -11.10
N ARG A 576 -35.72 -10.24 -10.24
CA ARG A 576 -36.62 -10.43 -9.11
C ARG A 576 -37.39 -9.20 -8.69
N ASN A 577 -38.65 -9.38 -8.31
CA ASN A 577 -39.39 -8.39 -7.58
C ASN A 577 -39.22 -8.60 -6.07
N VAL A 578 -38.22 -7.98 -5.49
CA VAL A 578 -38.01 -7.99 -4.03
C VAL A 578 -38.82 -6.86 -3.41
N THR A 579 -39.64 -7.21 -2.44
CA THR A 579 -40.51 -6.28 -1.70
C THR A 579 -39.90 -5.99 -0.32
N ILE A 580 -40.37 -4.93 0.32
CA ILE A 580 -39.90 -4.51 1.64
C ILE A 580 -40.05 -5.62 2.71
N ASP A 581 -40.98 -6.56 2.52
CA ASP A 581 -41.26 -7.63 3.49
C ASP A 581 -40.04 -8.52 3.76
N ILE A 582 -39.13 -8.68 2.79
CA ILE A 582 -37.89 -9.46 2.96
C ILE A 582 -36.97 -8.92 4.08
N VAL A 583 -37.11 -7.65 4.44
CA VAL A 583 -36.32 -7.04 5.52
C VAL A 583 -36.67 -7.71 6.86
N GLU A 584 -37.93 -8.09 7.07
CA GLU A 584 -38.36 -8.80 8.29
C GLU A 584 -37.75 -10.21 8.35
N ASP A 585 -37.68 -10.89 7.20
CA ASP A 585 -37.07 -12.24 7.12
C ASP A 585 -35.55 -12.16 7.40
N ILE A 586 -34.87 -11.14 6.88
CA ILE A 586 -33.44 -10.91 7.14
C ILE A 586 -33.18 -10.55 8.61
N LEU A 587 -34.07 -9.75 9.24
CA LEU A 587 -33.96 -9.42 10.65
C LEU A 587 -34.14 -10.63 11.57
N ALA A 588 -34.80 -11.70 11.10
CA ALA A 588 -34.97 -12.94 11.85
C ALA A 588 -33.71 -13.83 11.89
N ILE A 589 -32.69 -13.52 11.06
CA ILE A 589 -31.43 -14.29 11.00
C ILE A 589 -30.61 -14.06 12.27
N GLU A 590 -30.09 -15.15 12.83
CA GLU A 590 -29.19 -15.08 14.00
C GLU A 590 -27.87 -14.34 13.64
N GLY A 591 -27.58 -13.27 14.35
CA GLY A 591 -26.37 -12.44 14.11
C GLY A 591 -26.65 -11.14 13.37
N VAL A 592 -27.83 -10.93 12.81
CA VAL A 592 -28.27 -9.63 12.29
C VAL A 592 -28.72 -8.74 13.46
N ASN A 593 -28.25 -7.52 13.48
CA ASN A 593 -28.64 -6.52 14.47
C ASN A 593 -29.75 -5.60 13.94
N ASN A 594 -29.60 -5.15 12.70
CA ASN A 594 -30.58 -4.28 12.05
C ASN A 594 -30.51 -4.46 10.51
N ALA A 595 -31.61 -4.19 9.84
CA ALA A 595 -31.68 -4.19 8.38
C ALA A 595 -32.57 -3.04 7.90
N SER A 596 -32.23 -2.45 6.76
CA SER A 596 -32.95 -1.32 6.17
C SER A 596 -32.99 -1.43 4.66
N SER A 597 -34.09 -1.09 4.08
CA SER A 597 -34.31 -1.08 2.64
C SER A 597 -34.04 0.28 2.01
N MET A 598 -33.61 0.27 0.75
CA MET A 598 -33.46 1.46 -0.09
C MET A 598 -34.06 1.19 -1.48
N LEU A 599 -34.72 2.23 -2.02
CA LEU A 599 -35.15 2.27 -3.40
C LEU A 599 -34.38 3.37 -4.13
N LYS A 600 -33.64 3.03 -5.16
CA LYS A 600 -32.95 3.95 -6.06
C LYS A 600 -33.85 4.27 -7.25
N THR A 601 -34.12 5.53 -7.50
CA THR A 601 -34.87 6.02 -8.66
C THR A 601 -34.21 7.28 -9.20
N ASN A 602 -34.68 7.80 -10.32
CA ASN A 602 -34.13 9.02 -10.91
C ASN A 602 -35.18 10.12 -10.95
N ALA A 603 -34.73 11.35 -10.73
CA ALA A 603 -35.56 12.57 -10.90
C ALA A 603 -34.79 13.64 -11.67
N PHE A 604 -35.53 14.41 -12.48
CA PHE A 604 -34.98 15.61 -13.11
C PHE A 604 -35.00 16.77 -12.16
N VAL A 605 -33.89 17.51 -12.12
CA VAL A 605 -33.73 18.69 -11.28
C VAL A 605 -33.33 19.88 -12.13
N ASN A 606 -34.03 20.99 -11.93
CA ASN A 606 -33.65 22.27 -12.50
C ASN A 606 -33.05 23.15 -11.40
N TYR A 607 -31.80 23.53 -11.54
CA TYR A 607 -31.14 24.44 -10.60
C TYR A 607 -30.11 25.32 -11.27
N VAL A 608 -29.81 26.45 -10.63
CA VAL A 608 -28.74 27.34 -11.06
C VAL A 608 -27.44 26.97 -10.39
N GLN A 609 -26.42 26.67 -11.19
CA GLN A 609 -25.07 26.44 -10.68
C GLN A 609 -24.30 27.77 -10.71
N ALA A 610 -23.81 28.19 -9.55
CA ALA A 610 -22.86 29.28 -9.43
C ALA A 610 -21.45 28.77 -9.72
N LEU A 611 -20.87 29.12 -10.85
CA LEU A 611 -19.45 28.88 -11.13
C LEU A 611 -18.66 30.12 -10.72
N GLN A 612 -17.59 29.94 -9.94
CA GLN A 612 -16.80 31.06 -9.39
C GLN A 612 -16.19 32.00 -10.45
N VAL A 613 -16.18 31.63 -11.71
CA VAL A 613 -15.46 32.33 -12.80
C VAL A 613 -16.33 32.55 -14.05
N GLN A 614 -17.58 32.04 -14.10
CA GLN A 614 -18.44 32.10 -15.27
C GLN A 614 -19.86 32.59 -14.92
N GLU A 615 -20.62 33.04 -15.93
CA GLU A 615 -22.02 33.35 -15.77
C GLU A 615 -22.81 32.15 -15.24
N PRO A 616 -23.82 32.37 -14.38
CA PRO A 616 -24.62 31.29 -13.81
C PRO A 616 -25.34 30.50 -14.91
N VAL A 617 -25.18 29.20 -14.86
CA VAL A 617 -25.73 28.25 -15.82
C VAL A 617 -26.92 27.52 -15.20
N MET A 618 -28.07 27.54 -15.92
CA MET A 618 -29.20 26.66 -15.59
C MET A 618 -28.88 25.25 -16.01
N ILE A 619 -28.86 24.33 -15.06
CA ILE A 619 -28.65 22.91 -15.29
C ILE A 619 -29.98 22.18 -15.15
N ASN A 620 -30.31 21.40 -16.19
CA ASN A 620 -31.40 20.44 -16.15
C ASN A 620 -30.77 19.06 -16.31
N THR A 621 -30.71 18.30 -15.24
CA THR A 621 -30.06 17.00 -15.23
C THR A 621 -30.90 15.98 -14.48
N SER A 622 -30.80 14.72 -14.91
CA SER A 622 -31.31 13.59 -14.14
C SER A 622 -30.31 13.22 -13.06
N ILE A 623 -30.78 13.14 -11.83
CA ILE A 623 -29.99 12.73 -10.67
C ILE A 623 -30.65 11.55 -9.96
N PRO A 624 -29.90 10.63 -9.38
CA PRO A 624 -30.43 9.56 -8.57
C PRO A 624 -31.06 10.10 -7.29
N VAL A 625 -32.18 9.49 -6.94
CA VAL A 625 -32.90 9.70 -5.69
C VAL A 625 -32.82 8.41 -4.88
N PHE A 626 -32.21 8.50 -3.71
CA PHE A 626 -32.10 7.40 -2.78
C PHE A 626 -33.21 7.50 -1.75
N ALA A 627 -34.25 6.69 -1.92
CA ALA A 627 -35.35 6.59 -0.96
C ALA A 627 -35.01 5.54 0.11
N ILE A 628 -34.89 5.96 1.35
CA ILE A 628 -34.48 5.14 2.51
C ILE A 628 -35.58 5.14 3.57
N ASP A 629 -35.63 4.10 4.39
CA ASP A 629 -36.35 4.16 5.67
C ASP A 629 -35.47 4.86 6.71
N PRO A 630 -35.76 6.13 7.08
CA PRO A 630 -34.84 6.91 7.90
C PRO A 630 -34.52 6.27 9.25
N LEU A 631 -35.50 5.60 9.89
CA LEU A 631 -35.33 5.10 11.25
C LEU A 631 -34.50 3.82 11.32
N SER A 632 -34.66 2.91 10.39
CA SER A 632 -33.86 1.68 10.32
C SER A 632 -32.49 1.92 9.68
N TRP A 633 -32.42 2.83 8.69
CA TRP A 633 -31.19 3.11 7.96
C TRP A 633 -30.10 3.73 8.83
N ILE A 634 -30.47 4.61 9.79
CA ILE A 634 -29.51 5.20 10.75
C ILE A 634 -28.70 4.12 11.50
N HIS A 635 -29.31 2.96 11.76
CA HIS A 635 -28.70 1.87 12.51
C HIS A 635 -28.09 0.78 11.61
N SER A 636 -28.36 0.81 10.32
CA SER A 636 -27.89 -0.19 9.37
C SER A 636 -26.75 0.30 8.49
N ALA A 637 -26.77 1.57 8.08
CA ALA A 637 -25.78 2.14 7.18
C ALA A 637 -24.51 2.60 7.89
N PHE A 638 -23.41 2.57 7.17
CA PHE A 638 -22.12 3.11 7.63
C PHE A 638 -22.12 4.63 7.57
N LEU A 639 -22.17 5.28 8.72
CA LEU A 639 -22.25 6.74 8.84
C LEU A 639 -21.11 7.31 9.69
N LEU A 640 -20.29 8.18 9.10
CA LEU A 640 -19.24 8.90 9.81
C LEU A 640 -19.70 10.33 10.16
N PRO A 641 -19.25 10.91 11.29
CA PRO A 641 -19.75 12.19 11.81
C PRO A 641 -19.65 13.38 10.87
N TYR A 642 -18.80 13.31 9.87
CA TYR A 642 -18.54 14.40 8.90
C TYR A 642 -19.25 14.23 7.54
N PHE A 643 -20.15 13.25 7.41
CA PHE A 643 -20.89 13.05 6.15
C PHE A 643 -21.90 14.15 5.85
N THR A 644 -22.31 14.91 6.84
CA THR A 644 -23.22 16.04 6.71
C THR A 644 -22.60 17.34 7.24
N ILE A 645 -22.99 18.48 6.69
CA ILE A 645 -22.36 19.77 6.97
C ILE A 645 -22.86 20.40 8.28
N ASN A 646 -24.19 20.49 8.46
CA ASN A 646 -24.76 21.29 9.56
C ASN A 646 -25.08 20.48 10.81
N LYS A 647 -25.54 19.25 10.65
CA LYS A 647 -25.98 18.37 11.73
C LYS A 647 -25.19 17.06 11.70
N LYS A 648 -25.26 16.27 12.75
CA LYS A 648 -24.75 14.91 12.66
C LYS A 648 -25.59 14.10 11.66
N PRO A 649 -25.02 13.17 10.89
CA PRO A 649 -25.74 12.38 9.89
C PRO A 649 -26.99 11.69 10.45
N ILE A 650 -26.89 11.17 11.68
CA ILE A 650 -28.01 10.54 12.37
C ILE A 650 -29.17 11.52 12.59
N ASP A 651 -28.88 12.74 13.05
CA ASP A 651 -29.88 13.76 13.32
C ASP A 651 -30.46 14.30 11.99
N ALA A 652 -29.63 14.43 10.96
CA ALA A 652 -30.08 14.89 9.64
C ALA A 652 -31.03 13.89 8.98
N VAL A 653 -30.69 12.58 9.03
CA VAL A 653 -31.52 11.52 8.46
C VAL A 653 -32.82 11.35 9.25
N ALA A 654 -32.80 11.51 10.58
CA ALA A 654 -34.02 11.43 11.39
C ALA A 654 -35.06 12.48 10.98
N LEU A 655 -34.64 13.66 10.51
CA LEU A 655 -35.56 14.71 10.01
C LEU A 655 -36.32 14.29 8.75
N LEU A 656 -35.86 13.29 7.99
CA LEU A 656 -36.60 12.74 6.85
C LEU A 656 -37.85 11.98 7.29
N ALA A 657 -37.88 11.49 8.52
CA ALA A 657 -39.08 10.84 9.09
C ALA A 657 -40.13 11.85 9.60
N GLU A 658 -39.72 13.09 9.94
CA GLU A 658 -40.64 14.10 10.45
C GLU A 658 -41.55 14.69 9.39
N ASN A 659 -41.08 14.83 8.15
CA ASN A 659 -41.86 15.41 7.05
C ASN A 659 -41.45 14.74 5.72
N GLU A 660 -42.43 14.24 4.99
CA GLU A 660 -42.29 13.62 3.65
C GLU A 660 -41.61 14.53 2.59
N SER A 661 -41.70 15.86 2.75
CA SER A 661 -41.06 16.82 1.84
C SER A 661 -39.60 17.12 2.21
N ASN A 662 -39.09 16.61 3.33
CA ASN A 662 -37.72 16.81 3.73
C ASN A 662 -36.80 15.93 2.88
N VAL A 663 -35.67 16.52 2.47
CA VAL A 663 -34.64 15.79 1.71
C VAL A 663 -33.24 16.19 2.18
N ILE A 664 -32.31 15.28 2.03
CA ILE A 664 -30.87 15.57 2.14
C ILE A 664 -30.33 15.56 0.72
N SER A 665 -29.61 16.60 0.33
CA SER A 665 -29.02 16.71 -1.01
C SER A 665 -27.50 16.56 -0.94
N SER A 666 -26.89 16.13 -2.03
CA SER A 666 -25.42 16.15 -2.17
C SER A 666 -24.84 17.56 -2.35
N PHE A 667 -25.68 18.53 -2.65
CA PHE A 667 -25.31 19.93 -2.91
C PHE A 667 -26.43 20.90 -2.54
N MET A 668 -26.09 22.19 -2.39
CA MET A 668 -27.06 23.26 -2.18
C MET A 668 -27.24 24.06 -3.49
N PRO A 669 -28.43 24.06 -4.11
CA PRO A 669 -28.65 24.80 -5.33
C PRO A 669 -28.70 26.31 -5.06
N ALA A 670 -28.09 27.10 -5.94
CA ALA A 670 -28.25 28.56 -5.91
C ALA A 670 -29.59 28.95 -6.53
N SER A 671 -30.37 29.75 -5.84
CA SER A 671 -31.70 30.20 -6.32
C SER A 671 -31.69 31.59 -6.94
N GLN A 672 -30.81 32.45 -6.49
CA GLN A 672 -30.77 33.87 -6.90
C GLN A 672 -29.34 34.42 -6.75
N TYR A 673 -29.11 35.55 -7.44
CA TYR A 673 -27.90 36.34 -7.28
C TYR A 673 -28.31 37.72 -6.69
N VAL A 674 -27.69 38.09 -5.58
CA VAL A 674 -27.82 39.40 -4.97
C VAL A 674 -26.47 40.09 -5.02
N SER A 675 -26.41 41.24 -5.71
CA SER A 675 -25.14 41.98 -5.88
C SER A 675 -24.00 41.17 -6.52
N GLY A 676 -24.33 40.18 -7.36
CA GLY A 676 -23.35 39.32 -8.03
C GLY A 676 -22.92 38.09 -7.22
N GLU A 677 -23.44 37.91 -6.00
CA GLU A 677 -23.18 36.73 -5.19
C GLU A 677 -24.36 35.75 -5.18
N PRO A 678 -24.13 34.44 -5.23
CA PRO A 678 -25.18 33.43 -5.20
C PRO A 678 -25.84 33.38 -3.82
N VAL A 679 -27.16 33.40 -3.80
CA VAL A 679 -27.97 33.14 -2.59
C VAL A 679 -28.48 31.71 -2.66
N TYR A 680 -28.02 30.87 -1.75
CA TYR A 680 -28.42 29.48 -1.68
C TYR A 680 -29.80 29.32 -1.07
N ASN A 681 -30.65 28.49 -1.68
CA ASN A 681 -31.99 28.18 -1.24
C ASN A 681 -32.04 26.77 -0.61
N ALA A 682 -32.72 26.62 0.49
CA ALA A 682 -32.95 25.34 1.15
C ALA A 682 -34.09 24.51 0.51
N SER A 683 -34.43 24.74 -0.74
CA SER A 683 -35.47 23.99 -1.46
C SER A 683 -35.02 23.55 -2.84
N ILE A 684 -35.45 22.36 -3.25
CA ILE A 684 -35.18 21.76 -4.56
C ILE A 684 -36.49 21.21 -5.14
N THR A 685 -36.65 21.30 -6.46
CA THR A 685 -37.80 20.75 -7.15
C THR A 685 -37.38 19.51 -7.92
N LEU A 686 -37.99 18.40 -7.57
CA LEU A 686 -37.75 17.09 -8.20
C LEU A 686 -38.90 16.77 -9.14
N GLN A 687 -38.60 16.42 -10.39
CA GLN A 687 -39.58 15.96 -11.37
C GLN A 687 -39.30 14.49 -11.69
N PHE A 688 -40.20 13.63 -11.32
CA PHE A 688 -40.15 12.20 -11.61
C PHE A 688 -40.89 11.95 -12.94
N ILE A 689 -40.16 11.43 -13.93
CA ILE A 689 -40.68 11.12 -15.28
C ILE A 689 -40.38 9.64 -15.56
N THR A 690 -40.92 8.78 -14.75
CA THR A 690 -40.79 7.31 -14.96
C THR A 690 -42.17 6.80 -15.37
N PRO A 691 -42.42 6.39 -16.62
CA PRO A 691 -43.75 5.89 -17.02
C PRO A 691 -44.19 4.71 -16.13
N PRO A 692 -45.46 4.69 -15.67
CA PRO A 692 -46.57 5.61 -15.96
C PRO A 692 -46.62 6.90 -15.11
N TRP A 693 -45.64 7.17 -14.26
CA TRP A 693 -45.64 8.27 -13.29
C TRP A 693 -45.03 9.54 -13.88
N ASN A 694 -45.70 10.65 -13.72
CA ASN A 694 -45.18 12.00 -14.01
C ASN A 694 -45.70 12.94 -12.95
N PHE A 695 -44.84 13.29 -11.98
CA PHE A 695 -45.20 14.25 -10.94
C PHE A 695 -44.03 15.11 -10.53
N THR A 696 -44.32 16.31 -10.05
CA THR A 696 -43.33 17.27 -9.60
C THR A 696 -43.52 17.51 -8.12
N GLN A 697 -42.45 17.42 -7.34
CA GLN A 697 -42.42 17.65 -5.89
C GLN A 697 -41.41 18.73 -5.53
N ARG A 698 -41.89 19.73 -4.78
CA ARG A 698 -40.98 20.68 -4.12
C ARG A 698 -40.58 20.14 -2.77
N CYS A 699 -39.28 20.00 -2.55
CA CYS A 699 -38.68 19.43 -1.35
C CYS A 699 -37.88 20.49 -0.59
N THR A 700 -37.82 20.36 0.72
CA THR A 700 -37.00 21.19 1.62
C THR A 700 -35.70 20.47 1.93
N ILE A 701 -34.58 21.10 1.66
CA ILE A 701 -33.24 20.51 1.98
C ILE A 701 -32.99 20.77 3.47
N VAL A 702 -32.92 19.70 4.26
CA VAL A 702 -32.69 19.79 5.72
C VAL A 702 -31.18 19.77 6.06
N ASP A 703 -30.37 19.16 5.23
CA ASP A 703 -28.92 19.20 5.30
C ASP A 703 -28.29 18.78 3.97
N VAL A 704 -26.95 18.94 3.87
CA VAL A 704 -26.17 18.54 2.69
C VAL A 704 -25.19 17.43 3.08
N MET A 705 -25.27 16.32 2.33
CA MET A 705 -24.40 15.14 2.53
C MET A 705 -23.11 15.30 1.72
N SER A 706 -22.26 16.22 2.16
CA SER A 706 -20.98 16.59 1.54
C SER A 706 -20.12 17.30 2.57
N SER A 707 -18.82 17.41 2.30
CA SER A 707 -17.90 18.24 3.10
C SER A 707 -17.95 19.71 2.74
N ASP A 708 -18.52 20.10 1.60
CA ASP A 708 -18.63 21.48 1.11
C ASP A 708 -19.94 21.69 0.34
N TYR A 709 -20.61 22.82 0.56
CA TYR A 709 -21.86 23.21 -0.12
C TYR A 709 -21.74 23.35 -1.63
N SER A 710 -20.56 23.73 -2.12
CA SER A 710 -20.30 24.05 -3.52
C SER A 710 -19.61 22.93 -4.30
N SER A 711 -19.00 21.99 -3.60
CA SER A 711 -18.20 20.92 -4.21
C SER A 711 -18.99 19.62 -4.35
N ARG A 712 -19.18 19.20 -5.60
CA ARG A 712 -19.79 17.92 -5.93
C ARG A 712 -18.82 16.74 -5.82
N THR A 713 -17.52 17.02 -5.68
CA THR A 713 -16.49 15.99 -5.59
C THR A 713 -16.39 15.38 -4.19
N THR A 714 -17.00 15.98 -3.19
CA THR A 714 -16.91 15.62 -1.78
C THR A 714 -18.22 15.12 -1.18
N SER A 715 -19.15 14.66 -2.01
CA SER A 715 -20.41 14.07 -1.54
C SER A 715 -20.19 12.64 -1.03
N PHE A 716 -20.89 12.26 0.03
CA PHE A 716 -20.72 10.99 0.74
C PHE A 716 -22.05 10.24 0.83
N PHE A 717 -22.27 9.24 0.00
CA PHE A 717 -23.39 8.31 0.19
C PHE A 717 -22.87 6.89 0.36
N PRO A 718 -23.12 6.23 1.51
CA PRO A 718 -22.62 4.90 1.77
C PRO A 718 -23.20 3.88 0.78
N GLY A 719 -22.32 3.08 0.19
CA GLY A 719 -22.69 2.05 -0.78
C GLY A 719 -22.86 2.54 -2.22
N GLU A 720 -22.65 3.85 -2.48
CA GLU A 720 -22.68 4.45 -3.82
C GLU A 720 -21.47 5.39 -4.02
N PRO A 721 -20.23 4.86 -3.98
CA PRO A 721 -19.02 5.67 -3.97
C PRO A 721 -18.83 6.53 -5.22
N ASP A 722 -19.37 6.13 -6.38
CA ASP A 722 -19.21 6.84 -7.66
C ASP A 722 -20.28 7.92 -7.90
N THR A 723 -21.36 7.90 -7.12
CA THR A 723 -22.45 8.85 -7.28
C THR A 723 -22.09 10.18 -6.66
N ARG A 724 -22.07 11.23 -7.48
CA ARG A 724 -21.69 12.60 -7.06
C ARG A 724 -22.89 13.47 -6.72
N ASP A 725 -23.91 13.43 -7.58
CA ASP A 725 -25.13 14.23 -7.44
C ASP A 725 -26.27 13.29 -7.06
N PHE A 726 -26.91 13.52 -5.93
CA PHE A 726 -28.02 12.72 -5.45
C PHE A 726 -28.91 13.49 -4.48
N VAL A 727 -30.09 12.95 -4.26
CA VAL A 727 -31.02 13.39 -3.22
C VAL A 727 -31.47 12.18 -2.40
N VAL A 728 -31.49 12.33 -1.09
CA VAL A 728 -31.99 11.30 -0.16
C VAL A 728 -33.33 11.72 0.38
N MET A 729 -34.31 10.82 0.36
CA MET A 729 -35.67 11.10 0.87
C MET A 729 -36.27 9.86 1.56
N ASN A 730 -37.46 10.06 2.16
CA ASN A 730 -38.16 8.97 2.84
C ASN A 730 -38.75 7.98 1.82
N ILE A 731 -38.51 6.67 2.01
CA ILE A 731 -38.99 5.60 1.13
C ILE A 731 -40.52 5.47 1.12
N ASP A 732 -41.18 5.69 2.26
CA ASP A 732 -42.65 5.63 2.37
C ASP A 732 -43.33 6.61 1.44
N TYR A 733 -42.74 7.80 1.27
CA TYR A 733 -43.27 8.78 0.35
C TYR A 733 -43.24 8.30 -1.10
N ILE A 734 -42.15 7.73 -1.53
CA ILE A 734 -41.96 7.18 -2.89
C ILE A 734 -42.84 5.95 -3.10
N HIS A 735 -42.90 5.03 -2.15
CA HIS A 735 -43.76 3.86 -2.20
C HIS A 735 -45.25 4.23 -2.35
N ASN A 736 -45.69 5.22 -1.59
CA ASN A 736 -47.07 5.73 -1.68
C ASN A 736 -47.36 6.39 -3.02
N LYS A 737 -46.43 7.19 -3.58
CA LYS A 737 -46.59 7.89 -4.86
C LYS A 737 -46.54 6.97 -6.07
N PHE A 738 -45.63 5.99 -6.04
CA PHE A 738 -45.48 5.03 -7.13
C PHE A 738 -46.36 3.79 -6.97
N ASN A 739 -47.08 3.67 -5.83
CA ASN A 739 -47.87 2.49 -5.49
C ASN A 739 -47.05 1.18 -5.65
N THR A 740 -45.85 1.17 -5.10
CA THR A 740 -44.89 0.05 -5.17
C THR A 740 -44.35 -0.27 -3.79
N THR A 741 -43.96 -1.50 -3.56
CA THR A 741 -43.25 -1.93 -2.34
C THR A 741 -41.86 -2.49 -2.67
N ARG A 742 -41.39 -2.26 -3.91
CA ARG A 742 -40.10 -2.75 -4.39
C ARG A 742 -38.95 -2.06 -3.67
N VAL A 743 -37.88 -2.80 -3.50
CA VAL A 743 -36.59 -2.35 -2.98
C VAL A 743 -35.49 -2.90 -3.88
N ASN A 744 -34.44 -2.10 -4.11
CA ASN A 744 -33.33 -2.54 -4.94
C ASN A 744 -31.99 -2.60 -4.18
N LYS A 745 -31.98 -2.20 -2.91
CA LYS A 745 -30.81 -2.36 -2.05
C LYS A 745 -31.24 -2.56 -0.60
N ILE A 746 -30.56 -3.47 0.12
CA ILE A 746 -30.84 -3.76 1.53
C ILE A 746 -29.53 -3.64 2.30
N TYR A 747 -29.52 -2.80 3.32
CA TYR A 747 -28.39 -2.59 4.23
C TYR A 747 -28.60 -3.42 5.48
N VAL A 748 -27.59 -4.21 5.86
CA VAL A 748 -27.64 -5.10 7.01
C VAL A 748 -26.48 -4.79 7.95
N SER A 749 -26.78 -4.54 9.22
CA SER A 749 -25.75 -4.42 10.26
C SER A 749 -25.69 -5.68 11.10
N LEU A 750 -24.49 -6.09 11.49
CA LEU A 750 -24.24 -7.32 12.24
C LEU A 750 -24.08 -7.04 13.74
N SER A 751 -24.46 -8.03 14.53
CA SER A 751 -24.16 -8.03 15.95
C SER A 751 -22.67 -8.20 16.21
N ALA A 752 -22.13 -7.61 17.27
CA ALA A 752 -20.72 -7.72 17.61
C ALA A 752 -20.28 -9.19 17.77
N GLY A 753 -19.35 -9.62 16.94
CA GLY A 753 -18.83 -11.00 16.94
C GLY A 753 -19.63 -12.01 16.12
N ALA A 754 -20.63 -11.57 15.34
CA ALA A 754 -21.35 -12.44 14.42
C ALA A 754 -20.43 -12.95 13.31
N ASN A 755 -20.65 -14.21 12.90
CA ASN A 755 -19.92 -14.78 11.76
C ASN A 755 -20.59 -14.33 10.47
N TYR A 756 -19.99 -13.36 9.78
CA TYR A 756 -20.55 -12.81 8.55
C TYR A 756 -20.71 -13.84 7.42
N THR A 757 -19.86 -14.86 7.35
CA THR A 757 -19.96 -15.91 6.31
C THR A 757 -21.23 -16.73 6.48
N ARG A 758 -21.57 -17.11 7.73
CA ARG A 758 -22.81 -17.84 8.02
C ARG A 758 -24.04 -16.98 7.72
N VAL A 759 -24.01 -15.70 8.11
CA VAL A 759 -25.13 -14.78 7.81
C VAL A 759 -25.33 -14.60 6.31
N ILE A 760 -24.26 -14.54 5.51
CA ILE A 760 -24.35 -14.49 4.05
C ILE A 760 -25.02 -15.76 3.49
N GLU A 761 -24.66 -16.95 4.00
CA GLU A 761 -25.27 -18.22 3.59
C GLU A 761 -26.77 -18.26 3.93
N ASP A 762 -27.14 -17.81 5.13
CA ASP A 762 -28.54 -17.75 5.57
C ASP A 762 -29.34 -16.73 4.73
N ILE A 763 -28.77 -15.56 4.39
CA ILE A 763 -29.38 -14.56 3.48
C ILE A 763 -29.62 -15.16 2.10
N ARG A 764 -28.64 -15.91 1.56
CA ARG A 764 -28.80 -16.61 0.27
C ARG A 764 -29.97 -17.61 0.30
N GLY A 765 -30.12 -18.32 1.40
CA GLY A 765 -31.23 -19.30 1.58
C GLY A 765 -32.60 -18.65 1.56
N ILE A 766 -32.78 -17.46 2.09
CA ILE A 766 -34.06 -16.75 2.16
C ILE A 766 -34.50 -16.22 0.79
N GLY A 767 -33.59 -15.55 0.07
CA GLY A 767 -33.93 -14.79 -1.15
C GLY A 767 -33.41 -15.41 -2.45
N ASN A 768 -32.73 -16.56 -2.43
CA ASN A 768 -31.96 -17.09 -3.57
C ASN A 768 -31.01 -16.05 -4.22
N PHE A 769 -30.39 -15.17 -3.38
CA PHE A 769 -29.48 -14.16 -3.88
C PHE A 769 -28.18 -14.79 -4.40
N THR A 770 -27.68 -14.25 -5.51
CA THR A 770 -26.40 -14.67 -6.08
C THR A 770 -25.23 -14.15 -5.25
N THR A 771 -24.04 -14.71 -5.48
CA THR A 771 -22.82 -14.27 -4.79
C THR A 771 -22.47 -12.82 -5.13
N GLU A 772 -22.77 -12.38 -6.35
CA GLU A 772 -22.48 -11.02 -6.82
C GLU A 772 -23.44 -9.96 -6.26
N GLU A 773 -24.66 -10.37 -5.92
CA GLU A 773 -25.65 -9.49 -5.29
C GLU A 773 -25.30 -9.14 -3.84
N ILE A 774 -24.51 -9.97 -3.15
CA ILE A 774 -24.19 -9.78 -1.73
C ILE A 774 -22.77 -9.26 -1.60
N ALA A 775 -22.62 -8.03 -1.13
CA ALA A 775 -21.35 -7.42 -0.78
C ALA A 775 -21.19 -7.32 0.74
N ALA A 776 -20.07 -7.81 1.29
CA ALA A 776 -19.77 -7.69 2.72
C ALA A 776 -18.48 -6.91 2.94
N SER A 777 -18.53 -5.90 3.83
CA SER A 777 -17.37 -5.04 4.12
C SER A 777 -16.21 -5.85 4.72
N ASN A 778 -16.48 -6.76 5.64
CA ASN A 778 -15.47 -7.61 6.25
C ASN A 778 -14.83 -8.57 5.24
N GLN A 779 -15.60 -9.14 4.31
CA GLN A 779 -15.05 -9.99 3.26
C GLN A 779 -14.09 -9.21 2.35
N SER A 780 -14.45 -7.99 1.97
CA SER A 780 -13.59 -7.13 1.17
C SER A 780 -12.31 -6.73 1.92
N ILE A 781 -12.43 -6.45 3.22
CA ILE A 781 -11.29 -6.14 4.10
C ILE A 781 -10.38 -7.37 4.22
N ASP A 782 -10.93 -8.54 4.51
CA ASP A 782 -10.16 -9.77 4.66
C ASP A 782 -9.46 -10.14 3.34
N LYS A 783 -10.14 -10.01 2.20
CA LYS A 783 -9.53 -10.23 0.87
C LYS A 783 -8.30 -9.34 0.65
N VAL A 784 -8.35 -8.07 1.05
CA VAL A 784 -7.21 -7.15 0.90
C VAL A 784 -6.11 -7.43 1.94
N LEU A 785 -6.49 -7.75 3.19
CA LEU A 785 -5.52 -8.10 4.23
C LEU A 785 -4.79 -9.41 3.93
N ASP A 786 -5.47 -10.35 3.29
CA ASP A 786 -4.89 -11.63 2.89
C ASP A 786 -4.18 -11.55 1.52
N SER A 787 -4.36 -10.45 0.76
CA SER A 787 -3.63 -10.22 -0.48
C SER A 787 -2.13 -10.04 -0.24
N ARG A 788 -1.31 -10.50 -1.17
CA ARG A 788 0.16 -10.37 -1.09
C ARG A 788 0.60 -8.90 -1.02
N THR A 789 -0.13 -8.03 -1.71
CA THR A 789 0.11 -6.59 -1.69
C THR A 789 -0.13 -5.97 -0.31
N GLY A 790 -1.23 -6.32 0.36
CA GLY A 790 -1.54 -5.84 1.71
C GLY A 790 -0.52 -6.33 2.74
N GLN A 791 -0.16 -7.60 2.70
CA GLN A 791 0.84 -8.22 3.58
C GLN A 791 2.23 -7.55 3.42
N SER A 792 2.62 -7.16 2.19
CA SER A 792 3.92 -6.55 1.92
C SER A 792 4.13 -5.25 2.69
N ILE A 793 3.11 -4.43 2.86
CA ILE A 793 3.17 -3.17 3.60
C ILE A 793 3.33 -3.42 5.10
N TYR A 794 2.56 -4.36 5.67
CA TYR A 794 2.67 -4.72 7.09
C TYR A 794 4.01 -5.36 7.41
N GLY A 795 4.60 -6.11 6.48
CA GLY A 795 5.96 -6.62 6.59
C GLY A 795 6.99 -5.52 6.76
N VAL A 796 6.92 -4.46 5.95
CA VAL A 796 7.81 -3.28 6.06
C VAL A 796 7.66 -2.56 7.40
N TYR A 797 6.42 -2.34 7.88
CA TYR A 797 6.19 -1.73 9.19
C TYR A 797 6.75 -2.59 10.32
N THR A 798 6.51 -3.90 10.29
CA THR A 798 7.01 -4.84 11.29
C THR A 798 8.54 -4.88 11.30
N LEU A 799 9.17 -4.89 10.12
CA LEU A 799 10.62 -4.83 9.95
C LEU A 799 11.20 -3.56 10.59
N ASN A 800 10.62 -2.40 10.33
CA ASN A 800 11.06 -1.13 10.91
C ASN A 800 10.95 -1.11 12.44
N LEU A 801 9.89 -1.68 12.99
CA LEU A 801 9.71 -1.82 14.44
C LEU A 801 10.73 -2.79 15.05
N LEU A 802 10.96 -3.94 14.42
CA LEU A 802 11.98 -4.90 14.87
C LEU A 802 13.37 -4.26 14.89
N PHE A 803 13.76 -3.58 13.83
CA PHE A 803 15.03 -2.87 13.79
C PHE A 803 15.11 -1.75 14.83
N SER A 804 14.02 -1.01 15.08
CA SER A 804 14.03 0.02 16.10
C SER A 804 14.30 -0.55 17.50
N LEU A 805 13.75 -1.71 17.83
CA LEU A 805 14.02 -2.43 19.08
C LEU A 805 15.46 -2.96 19.16
N ILE A 806 15.99 -3.53 18.06
CA ILE A 806 17.37 -4.01 17.98
C ILE A 806 18.35 -2.84 18.15
N TYR A 807 18.11 -1.70 17.48
CA TYR A 807 18.93 -0.50 17.61
C TYR A 807 18.87 0.09 19.01
N LEU A 808 17.70 0.07 19.65
CA LEU A 808 17.57 0.51 21.02
C LEU A 808 18.47 -0.29 21.94
N THR A 809 18.41 -1.62 21.83
CA THR A 809 19.24 -2.51 22.67
C THR A 809 20.72 -2.33 22.41
N ALA A 810 21.13 -2.35 21.15
CA ALA A 810 22.52 -2.15 20.74
C ALA A 810 23.04 -0.75 21.10
N GLY A 811 22.27 0.30 20.80
CA GLY A 811 22.67 1.67 21.09
C GLY A 811 22.75 1.96 22.59
N LEU A 812 21.78 1.49 23.38
CA LEU A 812 21.82 1.61 24.82
C LEU A 812 22.98 0.85 25.46
N MET A 813 23.31 -0.33 24.93
CA MET A 813 24.48 -1.08 25.36
C MET A 813 25.75 -0.25 25.19
N ILE A 814 25.91 0.39 24.04
CA ILE A 814 27.07 1.21 23.74
C ILE A 814 27.09 2.49 24.59
N ILE A 815 25.97 3.22 24.66
CA ILE A 815 25.83 4.44 25.46
C ILE A 815 26.16 4.10 26.92
N SER A 816 25.60 3.03 27.45
CA SER A 816 25.83 2.57 28.82
C SER A 816 27.28 2.16 29.05
N LEU A 817 27.89 1.41 28.12
CA LEU A 817 29.28 0.95 28.22
C LEU A 817 30.24 2.14 28.22
N VAL A 818 30.09 3.08 27.28
CA VAL A 818 30.95 4.27 27.21
C VAL A 818 30.74 5.17 28.44
N LYS A 819 29.51 5.37 28.87
CA LYS A 819 29.20 6.15 30.06
C LYS A 819 29.83 5.53 31.29
N THR A 820 29.75 4.22 31.45
CA THR A 820 30.31 3.48 32.57
C THR A 820 31.83 3.54 32.54
N GLN A 821 32.48 3.43 31.38
CA GLN A 821 33.94 3.59 31.26
C GLN A 821 34.40 5.00 31.67
N ARG A 822 33.72 6.06 31.19
CA ARG A 822 34.03 7.45 31.55
C ARG A 822 33.80 7.76 33.02
N LEU A 823 32.84 7.10 33.66
CA LEU A 823 32.48 7.27 35.06
C LEU A 823 33.25 6.28 35.99
N GLN A 824 34.06 5.38 35.44
CA GLN A 824 34.75 4.35 36.22
C GLN A 824 35.63 4.93 37.36
N LYS A 825 36.39 5.99 37.08
CA LYS A 825 37.16 6.70 38.12
C LYS A 825 36.26 7.22 39.24
N GLN A 826 35.10 7.77 38.91
CA GLN A 826 34.17 8.31 39.91
C GLN A 826 33.52 7.18 40.73
N PHE A 827 33.21 6.06 40.07
CA PHE A 827 32.70 4.88 40.74
C PHE A 827 33.73 4.29 41.72
N SER A 828 35.00 4.26 41.32
CA SER A 828 36.08 3.78 42.16
C SER A 828 36.31 4.69 43.37
N ILE A 829 36.25 6.05 43.21
CA ILE A 829 36.28 7.00 44.28
C ILE A 829 35.08 6.83 45.23
N LEU A 830 33.86 6.71 44.70
CA LEU A 830 32.68 6.52 45.50
C LEU A 830 32.71 5.18 46.28
N ARG A 831 33.24 4.12 45.69
CA ARG A 831 33.47 2.83 46.37
C ARG A 831 34.52 2.95 47.47
N ALA A 832 35.63 3.66 47.22
CA ALA A 832 36.64 3.95 48.22
C ALA A 832 36.12 4.76 49.40
N LEU A 833 35.12 5.66 49.14
CA LEU A 833 34.42 6.41 50.19
C LEU A 833 33.32 5.58 50.90
N GLY A 834 33.20 4.27 50.65
CA GLY A 834 32.26 3.35 51.30
C GLY A 834 30.86 3.27 50.68
N THR A 835 30.64 3.83 49.48
CA THR A 835 29.32 3.73 48.82
C THR A 835 29.09 2.30 48.32
N GLN A 836 27.91 1.75 48.67
CA GLN A 836 27.52 0.42 48.20
C GLN A 836 27.33 0.35 46.69
N ASN A 837 27.73 -0.76 46.05
CA ASN A 837 27.57 -1.02 44.61
C ASN A 837 26.11 -0.92 44.18
N SER A 838 25.15 -1.30 45.03
CA SER A 838 23.71 -1.17 44.77
C SER A 838 23.26 0.28 44.61
N SER A 839 23.81 1.20 45.41
CA SER A 839 23.48 2.64 45.33
C SER A 839 24.01 3.29 44.06
N ILE A 840 25.23 2.88 43.64
CA ILE A 840 25.79 3.33 42.35
C ILE A 840 24.94 2.80 41.18
N MET A 841 24.58 1.52 41.20
CA MET A 841 23.72 0.87 40.19
C MET A 841 22.37 1.62 40.08
N GLN A 842 21.69 1.87 41.21
CA GLN A 842 20.41 2.57 41.20
C GLN A 842 20.51 4.00 40.65
N SER A 843 21.62 4.69 40.93
CA SER A 843 21.85 6.04 40.41
C SER A 843 21.99 6.03 38.87
N VAL A 844 22.68 5.04 38.31
CA VAL A 844 22.83 4.88 36.85
C VAL A 844 21.50 4.49 36.19
N LEU A 845 20.71 3.62 36.85
CA LEU A 845 19.39 3.25 36.35
C LEU A 845 18.40 4.43 36.31
N VAL A 846 18.37 5.25 37.36
CA VAL A 846 17.54 6.47 37.41
C VAL A 846 17.94 7.44 36.32
N ASP A 847 19.25 7.65 36.11
CA ASP A 847 19.75 8.52 35.06
C ASP A 847 19.36 8.01 33.64
N THR A 848 19.43 6.69 33.40
CA THR A 848 18.97 6.06 32.16
C THR A 848 17.45 6.21 32.01
N GLY A 849 16.67 6.00 33.05
CA GLY A 849 15.22 6.18 33.06
C GLY A 849 14.79 7.59 32.65
N VAL A 850 15.42 8.62 33.20
CA VAL A 850 15.14 10.02 32.81
C VAL A 850 15.52 10.27 31.34
N SER A 851 16.65 9.72 30.87
CA SER A 851 17.05 9.83 29.47
C SER A 851 16.05 9.15 28.54
N MET A 852 15.49 8.01 28.95
CA MET A 852 14.43 7.31 28.22
C MET A 852 13.15 8.15 28.10
N VAL A 853 12.68 8.73 29.20
CA VAL A 853 11.49 9.61 29.20
C VAL A 853 11.67 10.79 28.24
N LEU A 854 12.84 11.44 28.27
CA LEU A 854 13.14 12.54 27.35
C LEU A 854 13.20 12.07 25.90
N GLY A 855 13.79 10.91 25.66
CA GLY A 855 13.83 10.29 24.32
C GLY A 855 12.43 9.96 23.79
N ILE A 856 11.55 9.41 24.64
CA ILE A 856 10.15 9.14 24.28
C ILE A 856 9.43 10.44 23.89
N LEU A 857 9.59 11.52 24.66
CA LEU A 857 8.97 12.81 24.35
C LEU A 857 9.45 13.36 23.00
N ILE A 858 10.74 13.30 22.74
CA ILE A 858 11.31 13.73 21.43
C ILE A 858 10.78 12.84 20.31
N GLY A 859 10.82 11.52 20.50
CA GLY A 859 10.38 10.55 19.50
C GLY A 859 8.89 10.66 19.19
N SER A 860 8.04 10.91 20.19
CA SER A 860 6.61 11.10 19.98
C SER A 860 6.30 12.37 19.18
N ILE A 861 7.00 13.48 19.46
CA ILE A 861 6.81 14.73 18.72
C ILE A 861 7.22 14.55 17.25
N ILE A 862 8.39 13.97 16.99
CA ILE A 862 8.88 13.79 15.62
C ILE A 862 8.05 12.75 14.89
N GLY A 863 7.74 11.59 15.52
CA GLY A 863 6.94 10.53 14.91
C GLY A 863 5.54 11.01 14.54
N LEU A 864 4.88 11.75 15.43
CA LEU A 864 3.58 12.36 15.16
C LEU A 864 3.67 13.39 14.02
N SER A 865 4.69 14.25 14.01
CA SER A 865 4.87 15.25 12.96
C SER A 865 5.09 14.61 11.60
N LEU A 866 5.87 13.53 11.53
CA LEU A 866 6.09 12.78 10.30
C LEU A 866 4.80 12.12 9.79
N THR A 867 4.04 11.50 10.68
CA THR A 867 2.75 10.90 10.30
C THR A 867 1.78 11.97 9.78
N LEU A 868 1.68 13.13 10.43
CA LEU A 868 0.83 14.24 9.97
C LEU A 868 1.27 14.77 8.61
N LEU A 869 2.57 14.89 8.36
CA LEU A 869 3.09 15.28 7.04
C LEU A 869 2.71 14.26 5.95
N LEU A 870 2.76 12.97 6.29
CA LEU A 870 2.42 11.89 5.36
C LEU A 870 0.93 11.69 5.15
N LEU A 871 0.06 12.11 6.10
CA LEU A 871 -1.40 12.07 5.93
C LEU A 871 -1.90 12.86 4.71
N GLN A 872 -1.12 13.81 4.21
CA GLN A 872 -1.43 14.52 2.98
C GLN A 872 -1.27 13.66 1.71
N ILE A 873 -0.75 12.42 1.89
CA ILE A 873 -0.55 11.47 0.79
C ILE A 873 -1.23 10.16 1.15
N PRO A 874 -2.49 10.02 0.79
CA PRO A 874 -3.23 8.80 1.01
C PRO A 874 -2.55 7.54 0.43
N LEU A 875 -1.91 7.64 -0.74
CA LEU A 875 -1.12 6.58 -1.39
C LEU A 875 -0.12 5.88 -0.46
N VAL A 876 0.50 6.64 0.44
CA VAL A 876 1.52 6.13 1.38
C VAL A 876 0.91 5.17 2.40
N PHE A 877 -0.38 5.28 2.69
CA PHE A 877 -1.04 4.45 3.70
C PHE A 877 -1.65 3.18 3.14
N LEU A 878 -2.10 3.18 1.91
CA LEU A 878 -2.85 2.06 1.36
C LEU A 878 -2.03 1.15 0.46
N GLY A 879 -1.02 1.67 -0.23
CA GLY A 879 -0.17 0.88 -1.14
C GLY A 879 -0.91 0.19 -2.28
N LEU A 880 -2.22 0.33 -2.33
CA LEU A 880 -3.14 -0.31 -3.25
C LEU A 880 -3.80 0.76 -4.09
N ASN A 881 -3.89 0.53 -5.38
CA ASN A 881 -4.60 1.32 -6.39
C ASN A 881 -4.81 2.82 -6.08
N ALA A 882 -4.03 3.67 -6.72
CA ALA A 882 -4.10 5.13 -6.56
C ALA A 882 -5.52 5.70 -6.76
N GLU A 883 -6.35 5.05 -7.55
CA GLU A 883 -7.74 5.43 -7.80
C GLU A 883 -8.64 5.31 -6.56
N ILE A 884 -8.43 4.27 -5.73
CA ILE A 884 -9.22 4.07 -4.50
C ILE A 884 -8.82 5.11 -3.44
N VAL A 885 -7.59 5.55 -3.44
CA VAL A 885 -7.01 6.41 -2.42
C VAL A 885 -7.40 7.88 -2.55
N TRP A 886 -7.65 8.34 -3.75
CA TRP A 886 -8.29 9.64 -3.99
C TRP A 886 -9.79 9.62 -3.68
N SER A 887 -10.25 8.52 -3.07
CA SER A 887 -11.60 8.41 -2.57
C SER A 887 -11.89 9.52 -1.58
N ARG A 888 -13.11 9.91 -1.57
CA ARG A 888 -13.72 11.06 -0.94
C ARG A 888 -13.57 11.14 0.57
N LEU A 889 -13.12 10.06 1.24
CA LEU A 889 -12.98 10.03 2.70
C LEU A 889 -11.65 10.66 3.17
N PRO A 890 -11.70 11.63 4.09
CA PRO A 890 -10.51 12.19 4.71
C PRO A 890 -9.83 11.18 5.64
N VAL A 891 -8.49 11.21 5.65
CA VAL A 891 -7.68 10.33 6.53
C VAL A 891 -7.53 10.98 7.90
N TYR A 892 -7.97 10.32 8.95
CA TYR A 892 -7.81 10.75 10.33
C TYR A 892 -6.70 9.96 11.04
N LEU A 893 -5.90 10.69 11.84
CA LEU A 893 -4.82 10.10 12.61
C LEU A 893 -5.36 9.21 13.73
N VAL A 894 -4.95 7.95 13.74
CA VAL A 894 -5.28 6.97 14.77
C VAL A 894 -4.05 6.59 15.57
N VAL A 895 -4.09 6.86 16.87
CA VAL A 895 -2.99 6.55 17.80
C VAL A 895 -3.27 5.23 18.50
N PRO A 896 -2.53 4.14 18.21
CA PRO A 896 -2.75 2.82 18.81
C PRO A 896 -2.17 2.77 20.24
N ALA A 897 -2.90 3.25 21.23
CA ALA A 897 -2.43 3.34 22.62
C ALA A 897 -1.87 2.03 23.19
N PRO A 898 -2.50 0.84 23.00
CA PRO A 898 -1.96 -0.43 23.50
C PRO A 898 -0.60 -0.79 22.88
N LEU A 899 -0.45 -0.59 21.57
CA LEU A 899 0.79 -0.89 20.85
C LEU A 899 1.92 0.04 21.28
N ILE A 900 1.65 1.34 21.39
CA ILE A 900 2.59 2.34 21.87
C ILE A 900 3.04 2.02 23.30
N LEU A 901 2.10 1.67 24.18
CA LEU A 901 2.42 1.25 25.53
C LEU A 901 3.33 0.00 25.54
N GLY A 902 3.04 -0.98 24.71
CA GLY A 902 3.86 -2.17 24.52
C GLY A 902 5.30 -1.83 24.11
N ILE A 903 5.47 -0.96 23.10
CA ILE A 903 6.77 -0.49 22.64
C ILE A 903 7.54 0.21 23.78
N VAL A 904 6.86 1.08 24.53
CA VAL A 904 7.46 1.80 25.66
C VAL A 904 7.91 0.84 26.77
N VAL A 905 7.06 -0.11 27.18
CA VAL A 905 7.38 -1.09 28.22
C VAL A 905 8.54 -1.99 27.80
N LEU A 906 8.54 -2.52 26.60
CA LEU A 906 9.63 -3.33 26.05
C LEU A 906 10.94 -2.53 25.99
N SER A 907 10.87 -1.28 25.57
CA SER A 907 12.01 -0.39 25.49
C SER A 907 12.61 -0.08 26.86
N PHE A 908 11.78 0.22 27.88
CA PHE A 908 12.23 0.42 29.23
C PHE A 908 12.87 -0.83 29.83
N SER A 909 12.24 -1.99 29.65
CA SER A 909 12.76 -3.27 30.13
C SER A 909 14.12 -3.58 29.52
N SER A 910 14.25 -3.43 28.20
CA SER A 910 15.51 -3.60 27.49
C SER A 910 16.60 -2.64 27.96
N ALA A 911 16.26 -1.35 28.13
CA ALA A 911 17.15 -0.31 28.61
C ALA A 911 17.69 -0.63 30.02
N PHE A 912 16.82 -1.02 30.95
CA PHE A 912 17.19 -1.34 32.31
C PHE A 912 18.03 -2.60 32.39
N ILE A 913 17.68 -3.67 31.66
CA ILE A 913 18.45 -4.92 31.61
C ILE A 913 19.86 -4.64 31.06
N THR A 914 19.95 -3.93 29.94
CA THR A 914 21.24 -3.61 29.30
C THR A 914 22.11 -2.74 30.20
N THR A 915 21.55 -1.70 30.82
CA THR A 915 22.26 -0.83 31.74
C THR A 915 22.70 -1.59 32.99
N TYR A 916 21.86 -2.47 33.52
CA TYR A 916 22.19 -3.30 34.68
C TYR A 916 23.39 -4.22 34.38
N ILE A 917 23.36 -4.93 33.26
CA ILE A 917 24.43 -5.86 32.86
C ILE A 917 25.76 -5.13 32.68
N THR A 918 25.76 -4.01 31.93
CA THR A 918 26.96 -3.22 31.67
C THR A 918 27.56 -2.61 32.94
N THR A 919 26.73 -2.03 33.77
CA THR A 919 27.17 -1.39 35.03
C THR A 919 27.66 -2.46 36.01
N ARG A 920 26.97 -3.59 36.14
CA ARG A 920 27.40 -4.72 36.99
C ARG A 920 28.76 -5.26 36.59
N LYS A 921 29.03 -5.37 35.27
CA LYS A 921 30.34 -5.81 34.74
C LYS A 921 31.45 -4.84 35.14
N SER A 922 31.22 -3.52 35.01
CA SER A 922 32.17 -2.49 35.38
C SER A 922 32.43 -2.42 36.90
N LEU A 923 31.39 -2.59 37.74
CA LEU A 923 31.54 -2.58 39.19
C LEU A 923 32.24 -3.83 39.77
N ARG A 924 32.47 -4.87 38.95
CA ARG A 924 33.25 -6.07 39.36
C ARG A 924 34.74 -5.92 39.14
N SER A 925 35.23 -4.83 38.50
CA SER A 925 36.67 -4.60 38.32
C SER A 925 37.34 -4.35 39.68
N ASN A 926 38.61 -4.78 39.78
CA ASN A 926 39.42 -4.57 40.96
C ASN A 926 39.72 -3.07 41.15
N LEU A 927 39.51 -2.55 42.37
CA LEU A 927 39.79 -1.15 42.69
C LEU A 927 41.24 -0.78 42.44
N ALA A 928 42.18 -1.71 42.67
CA ALA A 928 43.62 -1.47 42.50
C ALA A 928 43.99 -1.31 41.00
N ASP A 929 43.35 -2.08 40.10
CA ASP A 929 43.59 -1.99 38.66
C ASP A 929 42.98 -0.71 38.07
N ASP A 930 41.83 -0.26 38.60
CA ASP A 930 41.17 0.99 38.21
C ASP A 930 41.99 2.24 38.59
N PHE A 931 42.78 2.16 39.68
CA PHE A 931 43.69 3.25 40.07
C PHE A 931 45.04 3.20 39.35
N ARG A 932 45.54 1.99 38.93
CA ARG A 932 46.74 1.84 38.10
C ARG A 932 46.57 2.33 36.65
N LEU A 933 45.40 2.32 36.11
CA LEU A 933 45.05 2.91 34.81
C LEU A 933 45.11 4.47 34.82
N VAL A 934 45.52 5.08 35.96
CA VAL A 934 45.54 6.51 36.22
C VAL A 934 46.93 7.10 36.17
N GLU A 935 47.96 6.29 36.32
CA GLU A 935 49.35 6.63 36.02
C GLU A 935 49.70 6.29 34.57
#